data_cf4bfe50de42b059f15251ee40e0e116
#
_entry.id   cf4bfe50de42b059f15251ee40e0e116
#
_cell.length_a   1.000
_cell.length_b   1.000
_cell.length_c   1.000
_cell.angle_alpha   90.00
_cell.angle_beta   90.00
_cell.angle_gamma   90.00
#
_symmetry.space_group_name_H-M   'P 1'
#
loop_
_entity.id
_entity.type
_entity.pdbx_description
1 polymer ?
#
loop_
_entity_poly.entity_id
_entity_poly.type
_entity_poly.pdbx_seq_one_letter_code
_entity_poly.pdbx_strand_id
1 'polypeptide(L)'
;MELQDIQNKLNILLSGTDRKIVFWYDDDAAYEEDIEQLELTSGNKKWILTTDNWFETKLLLEVQDTTSNYLVYAPFSRPEDKENFLADIYYYSGHFYSDKMIQLCGDLGIPVDCQDEVKRFKKFWTATNTGKFQKLQIAEYTITSIDLGVMCVLAGVKSCNFEELMRKILLGGVEDNPIIKKFKTNKIDMVFWQMCEKQYGYKDPSPSIQKFLVTMIMTYTDTVAEGNIPKAWKIFLSGKQNDVIVFVKNLMNNEETKAFYDITSSNIAKELELEKHIIQIPLDNIVASDAFEDFDKNIISWIIAKLEDGMLDEKIGGMTIPEICENRRKSCYHYALQFDMTYQMLYNGYKILKEVPAHQYQPTLEEVIRDYTENTYQIDTWYRKFYYCLDRVGMSENVEKIRDLVENMYTNKYLGSYAYKWNQSLTPDIYQNYTGTRQEDFYSRFVTPFLREGGREGRVIVIISDAFRYECAKELQRNLDLDEKCDAKMNHMLSVLPSETTLGMASLLPHREIVVQSGLDVVVDDMKCGNSMADRRKILQNSVKRADCYDFDIIKNAKQAEVREMLQDKDVVYIYQNQIDDRGESKKSENEVFNACQEAIDEIQKLIRKLTGYVSATRFLITADHGFIYKRDRLQEYDKISMDKAQISLVNKRYLLSLEPVKNEALVSRAMTYLGKLNQFYVTTPMGVDIIKAPGGGQNYVHGGSSLQEMIIPVLKVITYKGKQDTSAVNVELSYSSNRITDIMVYLDFMQMEAVTDTMKPRKLIAFFVDENGTRISYDVPIIADSTETDPRKRMMREKFILKSGNYSRGKNYYLVLADMENEEKEHQRYRFEIDIAGTL
;
A
#
# COMPACT_ATOMS: atom_id res chain seq x y z
N MET A 1 -47.30 -27.65 -29.32
CA MET A 1 -46.38 -28.26 -30.32
C MET A 1 -47.25 -28.75 -31.47
N GLU A 2 -46.73 -28.68 -32.71
CA GLU A 2 -47.50 -29.27 -33.85
C GLU A 2 -47.45 -30.80 -33.76
N LEU A 3 -48.53 -31.50 -34.17
CA LEU A 3 -48.65 -32.96 -34.02
C LEU A 3 -47.47 -33.74 -34.66
N GLN A 4 -46.95 -33.21 -35.79
CA GLN A 4 -45.78 -33.77 -36.46
C GLN A 4 -44.48 -33.68 -35.62
N ASP A 5 -44.31 -32.58 -34.86
CA ASP A 5 -43.14 -32.46 -33.96
C ASP A 5 -43.24 -33.42 -32.77
N ILE A 6 -44.46 -33.61 -32.25
CA ILE A 6 -44.74 -34.56 -31.18
C ILE A 6 -44.44 -36.01 -31.67
N GLN A 7 -44.92 -36.34 -32.83
CA GLN A 7 -44.70 -37.65 -33.44
C GLN A 7 -43.21 -37.96 -33.65
N ASN A 8 -42.43 -36.97 -34.18
CA ASN A 8 -41.00 -37.14 -34.39
C ASN A 8 -40.26 -37.36 -33.08
N LYS A 9 -40.59 -36.60 -32.03
CA LYS A 9 -39.95 -36.77 -30.70
C LYS A 9 -40.32 -38.10 -30.02
N LEU A 10 -41.55 -38.49 -30.05
CA LEU A 10 -41.99 -39.77 -29.50
C LEU A 10 -41.35 -40.95 -30.23
N ASN A 11 -41.18 -40.89 -31.52
CA ASN A 11 -40.47 -41.91 -32.28
C ASN A 11 -38.97 -41.97 -31.92
N ILE A 12 -38.35 -40.83 -31.59
CA ILE A 12 -36.96 -40.80 -31.10
C ILE A 12 -36.89 -41.45 -29.69
N LEU A 13 -37.80 -41.10 -28.78
CA LEU A 13 -37.83 -41.62 -27.42
C LEU A 13 -38.11 -43.13 -27.38
N LEU A 14 -38.92 -43.64 -28.32
CA LEU A 14 -39.26 -45.03 -28.48
C LEU A 14 -38.25 -45.84 -29.34
N SER A 15 -37.18 -45.21 -29.82
CA SER A 15 -36.15 -45.85 -30.63
C SER A 15 -35.08 -46.51 -29.76
N GLY A 16 -34.41 -47.59 -30.31
CA GLY A 16 -33.31 -48.25 -29.65
C GLY A 16 -33.51 -49.79 -29.59
N THR A 17 -32.57 -50.51 -29.04
CA THR A 17 -32.58 -52.00 -28.96
C THR A 17 -33.29 -52.50 -27.71
N ASP A 18 -33.35 -51.69 -26.68
CA ASP A 18 -33.95 -52.05 -25.38
C ASP A 18 -35.42 -51.64 -25.37
N ARG A 19 -36.24 -52.34 -24.63
CA ARG A 19 -37.65 -52.05 -24.44
C ARG A 19 -37.83 -50.65 -23.85
N LYS A 20 -38.68 -49.80 -24.44
CA LYS A 20 -39.00 -48.46 -24.02
C LYS A 20 -40.47 -48.33 -23.64
N ILE A 21 -40.74 -47.80 -22.45
CA ILE A 21 -42.06 -47.31 -22.05
C ILE A 21 -41.93 -45.79 -21.92
N VAL A 22 -42.81 -45.04 -22.53
CA VAL A 22 -42.82 -43.56 -22.47
C VAL A 22 -44.19 -43.11 -21.98
N PHE A 23 -44.25 -42.44 -20.83
CA PHE A 23 -45.46 -41.86 -20.32
C PHE A 23 -45.63 -40.42 -20.84
N TRP A 24 -46.87 -40.13 -21.25
CA TRP A 24 -47.29 -38.79 -21.63
C TRP A 24 -48.56 -38.42 -20.87
N TYR A 25 -48.42 -37.69 -19.76
CA TYR A 25 -49.54 -37.04 -19.08
C TYR A 25 -49.83 -35.70 -19.76
N ASP A 26 -51.05 -35.51 -20.27
CA ASP A 26 -51.52 -34.33 -20.99
C ASP A 26 -52.53 -33.61 -20.09
N ASP A 27 -52.01 -32.66 -19.28
CA ASP A 27 -52.71 -32.03 -18.16
C ASP A 27 -54.07 -31.41 -18.57
N ASP A 28 -54.11 -30.85 -19.74
CA ASP A 28 -55.31 -30.16 -20.28
C ASP A 28 -56.08 -31.03 -21.28
N ALA A 29 -55.73 -32.29 -21.47
CA ALA A 29 -56.25 -33.17 -22.49
C ALA A 29 -56.28 -32.55 -23.92
N ALA A 30 -55.27 -31.70 -24.19
CA ALA A 30 -55.25 -30.92 -25.43
C ALA A 30 -55.00 -31.73 -26.69
N TYR A 31 -54.55 -32.98 -26.58
CA TYR A 31 -54.22 -33.88 -27.66
C TYR A 31 -55.06 -35.16 -27.64
N GLU A 32 -56.13 -35.21 -26.84
CA GLU A 32 -56.98 -36.43 -26.70
C GLU A 32 -57.62 -36.87 -28.02
N GLU A 33 -58.08 -35.93 -28.85
CA GLU A 33 -58.64 -36.23 -30.18
C GLU A 33 -57.54 -36.56 -31.21
N ASP A 34 -56.33 -36.01 -31.01
CA ASP A 34 -55.22 -36.14 -31.97
C ASP A 34 -54.38 -37.41 -31.76
N ILE A 35 -54.43 -38.01 -30.54
CA ILE A 35 -53.64 -39.16 -30.19
C ILE A 35 -53.87 -40.39 -31.10
N GLU A 36 -55.11 -40.56 -31.68
CA GLU A 36 -55.41 -41.63 -32.58
C GLU A 36 -54.71 -41.44 -33.92
N GLN A 37 -54.51 -40.22 -34.37
CA GLN A 37 -53.87 -39.85 -35.64
C GLN A 37 -52.34 -39.92 -35.59
N LEU A 38 -51.81 -40.04 -34.41
CA LEU A 38 -50.35 -40.04 -34.21
C LEU A 38 -49.78 -41.41 -34.67
N GLU A 39 -48.91 -41.34 -35.68
CA GLU A 39 -48.26 -42.56 -36.22
C GLU A 39 -46.92 -42.81 -35.51
N LEU A 40 -46.83 -43.97 -34.84
CA LEU A 40 -45.56 -44.44 -34.23
C LEU A 40 -44.82 -45.37 -35.23
N THR A 41 -43.48 -45.37 -35.13
CA THR A 41 -42.66 -46.26 -35.92
C THR A 41 -43.05 -47.74 -35.72
N SER A 42 -42.96 -48.54 -36.75
CA SER A 42 -43.36 -49.96 -36.71
C SER A 42 -42.75 -50.73 -35.51
N GLY A 43 -43.61 -51.40 -34.79
CA GLY A 43 -43.25 -52.12 -33.55
C GLY A 43 -43.51 -51.42 -32.21
N ASN A 44 -43.82 -50.10 -32.27
CA ASN A 44 -44.18 -49.34 -31.05
C ASN A 44 -45.72 -49.29 -30.93
N LYS A 45 -46.23 -49.45 -29.69
CA LYS A 45 -47.66 -49.50 -29.41
C LYS A 45 -48.13 -48.29 -28.64
N LYS A 46 -49.35 -47.84 -28.88
CA LYS A 46 -50.06 -46.81 -28.09
C LYS A 46 -50.97 -47.50 -27.05
N TRP A 47 -51.04 -46.94 -25.86
CA TRP A 47 -51.94 -47.32 -24.83
C TRP A 47 -52.53 -46.04 -24.18
N ILE A 48 -53.85 -45.99 -24.10
CA ILE A 48 -54.54 -44.89 -23.47
C ILE A 48 -54.80 -45.23 -22.01
N LEU A 49 -54.20 -44.50 -21.10
CA LEU A 49 -54.44 -44.62 -19.66
C LEU A 49 -55.68 -43.80 -19.31
N THR A 50 -56.62 -44.42 -18.62
CA THR A 50 -57.82 -43.78 -18.07
C THR A 50 -57.85 -43.90 -16.54
N THR A 51 -58.79 -43.19 -15.91
CA THR A 51 -58.97 -43.29 -14.46
C THR A 51 -59.37 -44.70 -13.96
N ASP A 52 -59.86 -45.54 -14.83
CA ASP A 52 -60.42 -46.87 -14.46
C ASP A 52 -59.54 -48.05 -14.86
N ASN A 53 -58.51 -47.87 -15.70
CA ASN A 53 -57.72 -48.99 -16.25
C ASN A 53 -56.28 -49.12 -15.71
N TRP A 54 -55.99 -48.57 -14.55
CA TRP A 54 -54.62 -48.57 -13.93
C TRP A 54 -54.05 -49.95 -13.74
N PHE A 55 -54.85 -50.88 -13.17
CA PHE A 55 -54.41 -52.26 -12.94
C PHE A 55 -54.27 -53.06 -14.24
N GLU A 56 -55.10 -52.81 -15.21
CA GLU A 56 -54.98 -53.37 -16.54
C GLU A 56 -53.73 -52.90 -17.23
N THR A 57 -53.43 -51.61 -17.16
CA THR A 57 -52.19 -51.02 -17.69
C THR A 57 -50.97 -51.66 -17.02
N LYS A 58 -50.98 -51.81 -15.72
CA LYS A 58 -49.89 -52.46 -15.00
C LYS A 58 -49.71 -53.90 -15.42
N LEU A 59 -50.79 -54.68 -15.48
CA LEU A 59 -50.79 -56.07 -15.93
C LEU A 59 -50.29 -56.18 -17.37
N LEU A 60 -50.69 -55.28 -18.27
CA LEU A 60 -50.21 -55.23 -19.63
C LEU A 60 -48.71 -55.01 -19.70
N LEU A 61 -48.20 -54.00 -19.03
CA LEU A 61 -46.82 -53.58 -19.19
C LEU A 61 -45.82 -54.51 -18.45
N GLU A 62 -46.22 -55.15 -17.35
CA GLU A 62 -45.33 -55.99 -16.56
C GLU A 62 -45.46 -57.52 -16.80
N VAL A 63 -46.60 -57.98 -17.29
CA VAL A 63 -46.90 -59.41 -17.40
C VAL A 63 -47.26 -59.87 -18.80
N GLN A 64 -48.19 -59.15 -19.46
CA GLN A 64 -48.75 -59.64 -20.73
C GLN A 64 -47.86 -59.35 -21.92
N ASP A 65 -47.26 -58.14 -21.95
CA ASP A 65 -46.36 -57.77 -23.02
C ASP A 65 -45.11 -57.06 -22.45
N THR A 66 -44.08 -57.88 -22.21
CA THR A 66 -42.81 -57.44 -21.64
C THR A 66 -41.76 -57.09 -22.69
N THR A 67 -42.12 -57.10 -23.99
CA THR A 67 -41.16 -56.96 -25.09
C THR A 67 -41.39 -55.74 -25.97
N SER A 68 -42.68 -55.36 -26.18
CA SER A 68 -43.01 -54.21 -27.00
C SER A 68 -42.75 -52.88 -26.33
N ASN A 69 -42.44 -51.86 -27.13
CA ASN A 69 -42.37 -50.49 -26.68
C ASN A 69 -43.78 -49.89 -26.59
N TYR A 70 -44.00 -49.10 -25.57
CA TYR A 70 -45.31 -48.48 -25.33
C TYR A 70 -45.19 -46.95 -25.16
N LEU A 71 -46.05 -46.20 -25.85
CA LEU A 71 -46.47 -44.85 -25.48
C LEU A 71 -47.72 -44.99 -24.58
N VAL A 72 -47.64 -44.64 -23.32
CA VAL A 72 -48.77 -44.57 -22.38
C VAL A 72 -49.23 -43.15 -22.31
N TYR A 73 -50.31 -42.81 -22.99
CA TYR A 73 -50.94 -41.49 -23.00
C TYR A 73 -52.07 -41.42 -21.98
N ALA A 74 -52.03 -40.38 -21.16
CA ALA A 74 -53.03 -40.10 -20.15
C ALA A 74 -53.60 -38.66 -20.38
N PRO A 75 -54.87 -38.48 -20.76
CA PRO A 75 -55.51 -37.15 -20.95
C PRO A 75 -55.89 -36.49 -19.61
N PHE A 76 -54.96 -36.49 -18.67
CA PHE A 76 -55.15 -35.87 -17.37
C PHE A 76 -53.78 -35.63 -16.73
N SER A 77 -53.74 -34.79 -15.67
CA SER A 77 -52.54 -34.49 -14.92
C SER A 77 -52.01 -35.72 -14.17
N ARG A 78 -50.71 -35.83 -14.09
CA ARG A 78 -50.07 -36.91 -13.29
C ARG A 78 -50.53 -36.84 -11.84
N PRO A 79 -51.11 -37.92 -11.27
CA PRO A 79 -51.41 -37.94 -9.84
C PRO A 79 -50.18 -37.89 -8.95
N GLU A 80 -50.39 -37.51 -7.68
CA GLU A 80 -49.32 -37.64 -6.67
C GLU A 80 -48.90 -39.09 -6.50
N ASP A 81 -47.63 -39.34 -6.14
CA ASP A 81 -47.07 -40.70 -6.07
C ASP A 81 -47.88 -41.65 -5.19
N LYS A 82 -48.57 -41.20 -4.17
CA LYS A 82 -49.43 -41.95 -3.29
C LYS A 82 -50.73 -42.40 -3.96
N GLU A 83 -51.14 -41.75 -5.00
CA GLU A 83 -52.38 -41.96 -5.76
C GLU A 83 -52.08 -42.55 -7.15
N ASN A 84 -50.79 -42.59 -7.54
CA ASN A 84 -50.37 -43.14 -8.83
C ASN A 84 -50.06 -44.62 -8.74
N PHE A 85 -50.96 -45.43 -9.16
CA PHE A 85 -50.78 -46.90 -9.15
C PHE A 85 -49.71 -47.41 -10.11
N LEU A 86 -49.18 -46.58 -10.99
CA LEU A 86 -48.11 -46.86 -11.93
C LEU A 86 -46.81 -46.08 -11.56
N ALA A 87 -46.70 -45.56 -10.35
CA ALA A 87 -45.54 -44.79 -9.94
C ALA A 87 -44.22 -45.54 -10.08
N ASP A 88 -44.20 -46.81 -9.76
CA ASP A 88 -43.01 -47.68 -9.90
C ASP A 88 -42.58 -47.80 -11.37
N ILE A 89 -43.53 -48.06 -12.29
CA ILE A 89 -43.25 -48.17 -13.74
C ILE A 89 -42.85 -46.79 -14.28
N TYR A 90 -43.50 -45.75 -13.84
CA TYR A 90 -43.22 -44.37 -14.26
C TYR A 90 -41.76 -43.98 -13.98
N TYR A 91 -41.22 -44.30 -12.81
CA TYR A 91 -39.85 -43.89 -12.42
C TYR A 91 -38.71 -44.52 -13.23
N TYR A 92 -38.90 -45.69 -13.82
CA TYR A 92 -37.88 -46.29 -14.71
C TYR A 92 -38.23 -46.16 -16.20
N SER A 93 -39.33 -45.44 -16.53
CA SER A 93 -39.77 -45.18 -17.90
C SER A 93 -39.31 -43.82 -18.44
N GLY A 94 -39.39 -43.66 -19.76
CA GLY A 94 -39.25 -42.39 -20.39
C GLY A 94 -40.45 -41.49 -20.18
N HIS A 95 -40.27 -40.18 -20.19
CA HIS A 95 -41.35 -39.22 -20.03
C HIS A 95 -41.40 -38.28 -21.23
N PHE A 96 -42.60 -38.00 -21.70
CA PHE A 96 -42.85 -36.99 -22.76
C PHE A 96 -43.77 -35.89 -22.24
N TYR A 97 -43.43 -34.67 -22.58
CA TYR A 97 -44.22 -33.48 -22.21
C TYR A 97 -44.50 -32.64 -23.46
N SER A 98 -45.75 -32.31 -23.69
CA SER A 98 -46.20 -31.50 -24.80
C SER A 98 -45.92 -30.00 -24.62
N ASP A 99 -45.81 -29.57 -23.38
CA ASP A 99 -45.38 -28.20 -23.02
C ASP A 99 -43.85 -28.09 -23.09
N LYS A 100 -43.36 -27.18 -23.91
CA LYS A 100 -41.92 -26.87 -24.02
C LYS A 100 -41.29 -26.47 -22.69
N MET A 101 -42.03 -25.85 -21.77
CA MET A 101 -41.49 -25.44 -20.50
C MET A 101 -41.38 -26.61 -19.50
N ILE A 102 -42.35 -27.51 -19.51
CA ILE A 102 -42.28 -28.75 -18.71
C ILE A 102 -41.17 -29.66 -19.21
N GLN A 103 -40.98 -29.74 -20.54
CA GLN A 103 -39.84 -30.47 -21.12
C GLN A 103 -38.51 -29.88 -20.66
N LEU A 104 -38.39 -28.55 -20.74
CA LEU A 104 -37.20 -27.84 -20.27
C LEU A 104 -36.91 -28.11 -18.79
N CYS A 105 -37.94 -28.16 -17.94
CA CYS A 105 -37.76 -28.52 -16.53
C CYS A 105 -37.21 -29.93 -16.36
N GLY A 106 -37.72 -30.89 -17.15
CA GLY A 106 -37.19 -32.26 -17.17
C GLY A 106 -35.73 -32.33 -17.63
N ASP A 107 -35.39 -31.65 -18.70
CA ASP A 107 -34.02 -31.55 -19.27
C ASP A 107 -33.01 -30.90 -18.30
N LEU A 108 -33.46 -29.96 -17.47
CA LEU A 108 -32.65 -29.27 -16.47
C LEU A 108 -32.66 -29.94 -15.09
N GLY A 109 -33.50 -30.92 -14.87
CA GLY A 109 -33.71 -31.58 -13.55
C GLY A 109 -34.38 -30.65 -12.54
N ILE A 110 -35.21 -29.69 -12.99
CA ILE A 110 -35.95 -28.78 -12.12
C ILE A 110 -37.20 -29.46 -11.56
N PRO A 111 -37.41 -29.44 -10.23
CA PRO A 111 -38.56 -30.07 -9.59
C PRO A 111 -39.91 -29.54 -10.07
N VAL A 112 -40.94 -30.34 -9.97
CA VAL A 112 -42.32 -29.99 -10.38
C VAL A 112 -42.83 -28.74 -9.67
N ASP A 113 -42.50 -28.57 -8.42
CA ASP A 113 -42.92 -27.42 -7.58
C ASP A 113 -42.35 -26.10 -8.05
N CYS A 114 -41.30 -26.12 -8.91
CA CYS A 114 -40.66 -24.93 -9.48
C CYS A 114 -41.08 -24.65 -10.93
N GLN A 115 -41.96 -25.48 -11.53
CA GLN A 115 -42.33 -25.34 -12.94
C GLN A 115 -43.01 -24.01 -13.29
N ASP A 116 -43.84 -23.49 -12.40
CA ASP A 116 -44.52 -22.21 -12.61
C ASP A 116 -43.56 -21.05 -12.67
N GLU A 117 -42.44 -21.11 -11.91
CA GLU A 117 -41.39 -20.10 -11.97
C GLU A 117 -40.63 -20.17 -13.32
N VAL A 118 -40.36 -21.36 -13.84
CA VAL A 118 -39.78 -21.51 -15.18
C VAL A 118 -40.72 -20.98 -16.25
N LYS A 119 -42.03 -21.26 -16.18
CA LYS A 119 -43.06 -20.73 -17.10
C LYS A 119 -43.15 -19.21 -17.07
N ARG A 120 -42.92 -18.57 -15.90
CA ARG A 120 -42.89 -17.10 -15.72
C ARG A 120 -41.86 -16.46 -16.64
N PHE A 121 -40.71 -17.11 -16.86
CA PHE A 121 -39.62 -16.62 -17.68
C PHE A 121 -39.64 -17.16 -19.14
N LYS A 122 -40.80 -17.47 -19.69
CA LYS A 122 -40.94 -18.06 -21.05
C LYS A 122 -40.08 -17.39 -22.13
N LYS A 123 -39.95 -16.05 -22.11
CA LYS A 123 -39.13 -15.29 -23.06
C LYS A 123 -37.61 -15.40 -22.85
N PHE A 124 -37.18 -15.73 -21.65
CA PHE A 124 -35.77 -15.88 -21.28
C PHE A 124 -35.18 -17.18 -21.86
N TRP A 125 -35.95 -18.31 -21.86
CA TRP A 125 -35.50 -19.63 -22.23
C TRP A 125 -35.25 -19.79 -23.74
N THR A 126 -34.18 -19.16 -24.22
CA THR A 126 -33.58 -19.42 -25.53
C THR A 126 -32.48 -20.47 -25.41
N ALA A 127 -32.13 -21.16 -26.51
CA ALA A 127 -31.06 -22.15 -26.50
C ALA A 127 -29.75 -21.61 -25.89
N THR A 128 -29.40 -20.35 -26.17
CA THR A 128 -28.22 -19.67 -25.63
C THR A 128 -28.33 -19.46 -24.13
N ASN A 129 -29.45 -18.95 -23.62
CA ASN A 129 -29.63 -18.67 -22.20
C ASN A 129 -29.76 -19.95 -21.38
N THR A 130 -30.46 -20.96 -21.90
CA THR A 130 -30.53 -22.28 -21.28
C THR A 130 -29.14 -22.89 -21.10
N GLY A 131 -28.31 -22.86 -22.15
CA GLY A 131 -26.93 -23.36 -22.03
C GLY A 131 -26.06 -22.58 -21.06
N LYS A 132 -26.31 -21.27 -20.86
CA LYS A 132 -25.65 -20.48 -19.82
C LYS A 132 -26.16 -20.81 -18.42
N PHE A 133 -27.46 -21.00 -18.28
CA PHE A 133 -28.09 -21.35 -17.01
C PHE A 133 -27.60 -22.69 -16.48
N GLN A 134 -27.50 -23.72 -17.36
CA GLN A 134 -26.90 -25.02 -17.00
C GLN A 134 -25.47 -24.91 -16.47
N LYS A 135 -24.68 -23.99 -17.05
CA LYS A 135 -23.29 -23.77 -16.64
C LYS A 135 -23.15 -23.12 -15.25
N LEU A 136 -24.23 -22.56 -14.69
CA LEU A 136 -24.21 -22.02 -13.31
C LEU A 136 -24.09 -23.12 -12.24
N GLN A 137 -24.35 -24.38 -12.59
CA GLN A 137 -24.25 -25.55 -11.69
C GLN A 137 -24.99 -25.34 -10.35
N ILE A 138 -26.26 -24.94 -10.43
CA ILE A 138 -27.10 -24.72 -9.27
C ILE A 138 -27.24 -26.04 -8.49
N ALA A 139 -26.82 -26.07 -7.23
CA ALA A 139 -26.79 -27.30 -6.43
C ALA A 139 -28.19 -27.80 -6.05
N GLU A 140 -29.11 -26.88 -5.80
CA GLU A 140 -30.51 -27.18 -5.44
C GLU A 140 -31.44 -26.15 -6.12
N TYR A 141 -32.45 -26.66 -6.82
CA TYR A 141 -33.44 -25.84 -7.47
C TYR A 141 -34.54 -25.48 -6.50
N THR A 142 -34.65 -24.19 -6.21
CA THR A 142 -35.74 -23.53 -5.50
C THR A 142 -36.23 -22.34 -6.34
N ILE A 143 -37.41 -21.79 -6.03
CA ILE A 143 -37.87 -20.54 -6.66
C ILE A 143 -36.80 -19.46 -6.61
N THR A 144 -36.18 -19.25 -5.43
CA THR A 144 -35.13 -18.25 -5.22
C THR A 144 -33.87 -18.54 -6.04
N SER A 145 -33.44 -19.80 -6.15
CA SER A 145 -32.22 -20.14 -6.91
C SER A 145 -32.46 -20.06 -8.44
N ILE A 146 -33.65 -20.31 -8.91
CA ILE A 146 -34.05 -20.13 -10.31
C ILE A 146 -34.05 -18.61 -10.64
N ASP A 147 -34.68 -17.80 -9.84
CA ASP A 147 -34.71 -16.35 -9.99
C ASP A 147 -33.27 -15.76 -10.03
N LEU A 148 -32.46 -16.16 -9.05
CA LEU A 148 -31.05 -15.74 -9.03
C LEU A 148 -30.30 -16.21 -10.27
N GLY A 149 -30.48 -17.44 -10.69
CA GLY A 149 -29.84 -18.01 -11.88
C GLY A 149 -30.24 -17.23 -13.17
N VAL A 150 -31.52 -16.91 -13.33
CA VAL A 150 -32.00 -16.05 -14.44
C VAL A 150 -31.34 -14.68 -14.41
N MET A 151 -31.27 -14.04 -13.22
CA MET A 151 -30.59 -12.74 -13.06
C MET A 151 -29.09 -12.83 -13.39
N CYS A 152 -28.40 -13.86 -12.93
CA CYS A 152 -26.99 -14.08 -13.20
C CYS A 152 -26.72 -14.25 -14.71
N VAL A 153 -27.54 -15.02 -15.42
CA VAL A 153 -27.41 -15.16 -16.88
C VAL A 153 -27.65 -13.84 -17.61
N LEU A 154 -28.68 -13.06 -17.21
CA LEU A 154 -28.98 -11.74 -17.81
C LEU A 154 -27.86 -10.73 -17.55
N ALA A 155 -27.21 -10.81 -16.41
CA ALA A 155 -26.07 -9.96 -16.04
C ALA A 155 -24.74 -10.45 -16.63
N GLY A 156 -24.68 -11.71 -17.09
CA GLY A 156 -23.45 -12.31 -17.61
C GLY A 156 -22.50 -12.79 -16.52
N VAL A 157 -23.02 -13.11 -15.35
CA VAL A 157 -22.28 -13.72 -14.23
C VAL A 157 -22.18 -15.23 -14.47
N LYS A 158 -21.07 -15.84 -14.07
CA LYS A 158 -20.77 -17.27 -14.36
C LYS A 158 -21.13 -18.21 -13.21
N SER A 159 -21.40 -17.69 -12.04
CA SER A 159 -21.82 -18.43 -10.84
C SER A 159 -23.21 -18.00 -10.37
N CYS A 160 -23.95 -18.87 -9.70
CA CYS A 160 -25.23 -18.52 -9.08
C CYS A 160 -25.00 -17.89 -7.70
N ASN A 161 -24.43 -16.68 -7.67
CA ASN A 161 -24.05 -15.96 -6.46
C ASN A 161 -24.58 -14.51 -6.47
N PHE A 162 -25.28 -14.12 -5.41
CA PHE A 162 -25.89 -12.80 -5.31
C PHE A 162 -24.87 -11.68 -5.12
N GLU A 163 -23.76 -11.91 -4.41
CA GLU A 163 -22.71 -10.90 -4.21
C GLU A 163 -21.99 -10.60 -5.53
N GLU A 164 -21.69 -11.64 -6.35
CA GLU A 164 -21.13 -11.45 -7.69
C GLU A 164 -22.10 -10.74 -8.64
N LEU A 165 -23.39 -11.10 -8.55
CA LEU A 165 -24.43 -10.42 -9.31
C LEU A 165 -24.48 -8.94 -8.95
N MET A 166 -24.49 -8.62 -7.67
CA MET A 166 -24.51 -7.24 -7.19
C MET A 166 -23.27 -6.47 -7.66
N ARG A 167 -22.08 -7.05 -7.53
CA ARG A 167 -20.83 -6.45 -8.03
C ARG A 167 -20.94 -6.12 -9.52
N LYS A 168 -21.42 -7.07 -10.32
CA LYS A 168 -21.60 -6.86 -11.76
C LYS A 168 -22.60 -5.76 -12.10
N ILE A 169 -23.66 -5.65 -11.32
CA ILE A 169 -24.64 -4.57 -11.47
C ILE A 169 -24.00 -3.22 -11.17
N LEU A 170 -23.27 -3.10 -10.05
CA LEU A 170 -22.62 -1.85 -9.63
C LEU A 170 -21.59 -1.37 -10.65
N LEU A 171 -20.78 -2.26 -11.20
CA LEU A 171 -19.82 -1.94 -12.27
C LEU A 171 -20.52 -1.50 -13.58
N GLY A 172 -21.79 -1.81 -13.75
CA GLY A 172 -22.62 -1.32 -14.84
C GLY A 172 -23.09 0.14 -14.71
N GLY A 173 -22.77 0.79 -13.59
CA GLY A 173 -23.12 2.19 -13.29
C GLY A 173 -24.34 2.34 -12.40
N VAL A 174 -24.47 3.51 -11.79
CA VAL A 174 -25.56 3.84 -10.84
C VAL A 174 -26.83 4.28 -11.60
N GLU A 175 -26.65 5.14 -12.60
CA GLU A 175 -27.73 5.64 -13.43
C GLU A 175 -27.85 4.82 -14.73
N ASP A 176 -29.07 4.69 -15.24
CA ASP A 176 -29.36 4.02 -16.51
C ASP A 176 -28.76 2.62 -16.68
N ASN A 177 -28.63 1.90 -15.60
CA ASN A 177 -27.94 0.61 -15.53
C ASN A 177 -28.51 -0.41 -16.55
N PRO A 178 -27.68 -0.95 -17.47
CA PRO A 178 -28.14 -1.83 -18.54
C PRO A 178 -28.64 -3.19 -18.02
N ILE A 179 -28.14 -3.66 -16.87
CA ILE A 179 -28.57 -4.93 -16.26
C ILE A 179 -29.95 -4.76 -15.64
N ILE A 180 -30.18 -3.68 -14.89
CA ILE A 180 -31.48 -3.38 -14.32
C ILE A 180 -32.55 -3.17 -15.42
N LYS A 181 -32.17 -2.57 -16.58
CA LYS A 181 -33.08 -2.49 -17.75
C LYS A 181 -33.46 -3.88 -18.26
N LYS A 182 -32.51 -4.82 -18.31
CA LYS A 182 -32.83 -6.22 -18.68
C LYS A 182 -33.74 -6.90 -17.66
N PHE A 183 -33.55 -6.63 -16.35
CA PHE A 183 -34.43 -7.16 -15.32
C PHE A 183 -35.86 -6.65 -15.47
N LYS A 184 -36.03 -5.35 -15.69
CA LYS A 184 -37.36 -4.75 -15.99
C LYS A 184 -38.02 -5.38 -17.21
N THR A 185 -37.26 -5.58 -18.30
CA THR A 185 -37.77 -6.23 -19.51
C THR A 185 -38.24 -7.65 -19.26
N ASN A 186 -37.60 -8.38 -18.33
CA ASN A 186 -37.95 -9.76 -17.98
C ASN A 186 -38.86 -9.83 -16.76
N LYS A 187 -39.35 -8.69 -16.24
CA LYS A 187 -40.23 -8.60 -15.05
C LYS A 187 -39.66 -9.28 -13.78
N ILE A 188 -38.35 -9.23 -13.62
CA ILE A 188 -37.62 -9.80 -12.46
C ILE A 188 -37.02 -8.73 -11.55
N ASP A 189 -37.12 -7.45 -11.91
CA ASP A 189 -36.58 -6.33 -11.14
C ASP A 189 -37.11 -6.23 -9.72
N MET A 190 -38.41 -6.51 -9.53
CA MET A 190 -39.00 -6.51 -8.18
C MET A 190 -38.42 -7.62 -7.29
N VAL A 191 -38.18 -8.81 -7.87
CA VAL A 191 -37.57 -9.92 -7.15
C VAL A 191 -36.11 -9.57 -6.75
N PHE A 192 -35.38 -8.91 -7.62
CA PHE A 192 -34.04 -8.40 -7.29
C PHE A 192 -34.09 -7.49 -6.06
N TRP A 193 -35.02 -6.53 -6.02
CA TRP A 193 -35.14 -5.64 -4.86
C TRP A 193 -35.61 -6.36 -3.59
N GLN A 194 -36.48 -7.39 -3.72
CA GLN A 194 -36.83 -8.26 -2.58
C GLN A 194 -35.62 -9.04 -2.05
N MET A 195 -34.74 -9.49 -2.91
CA MET A 195 -33.47 -10.09 -2.49
C MET A 195 -32.56 -9.08 -1.77
N CYS A 196 -32.50 -7.81 -2.25
CA CYS A 196 -31.80 -6.75 -1.55
C CYS A 196 -32.40 -6.46 -0.16
N GLU A 197 -33.74 -6.48 -0.04
CA GLU A 197 -34.43 -6.34 1.26
C GLU A 197 -34.08 -7.53 2.18
N LYS A 198 -34.16 -8.76 1.67
CA LYS A 198 -33.85 -9.97 2.42
C LYS A 198 -32.38 -10.03 2.86
N GLN A 199 -31.44 -9.66 2.00
CA GLN A 199 -29.99 -9.76 2.25
C GLN A 199 -29.49 -8.59 3.09
N TYR A 200 -29.85 -7.36 2.71
CA TYR A 200 -29.27 -6.13 3.26
C TYR A 200 -30.26 -5.24 4.02
N GLY A 201 -31.51 -5.64 4.13
CA GLY A 201 -32.55 -4.84 4.78
C GLY A 201 -32.95 -3.57 4.03
N TYR A 202 -32.58 -3.45 2.74
CA TYR A 202 -32.93 -2.29 1.93
C TYR A 202 -34.37 -2.34 1.46
N LYS A 203 -35.15 -1.33 1.84
CA LYS A 203 -36.55 -1.19 1.45
C LYS A 203 -36.87 0.24 1.06
N ASP A 204 -37.38 0.45 -0.15
CA ASP A 204 -37.83 1.75 -0.65
C ASP A 204 -39.05 1.57 -1.58
N PRO A 205 -40.06 2.46 -1.51
CA PRO A 205 -41.25 2.39 -2.39
C PRO A 205 -40.90 2.54 -3.89
N SER A 206 -39.79 3.22 -4.20
CA SER A 206 -39.23 3.39 -5.55
C SER A 206 -37.73 3.10 -5.51
N PRO A 207 -37.36 1.79 -5.47
CA PRO A 207 -35.98 1.40 -5.26
C PRO A 207 -35.09 1.74 -6.45
N SER A 208 -33.86 2.15 -6.14
CA SER A 208 -32.81 2.43 -7.13
C SER A 208 -31.43 2.06 -6.58
N ILE A 209 -30.45 1.88 -7.47
CA ILE A 209 -29.05 1.61 -7.08
C ILE A 209 -28.51 2.77 -6.24
N GLN A 210 -28.79 4.02 -6.61
CA GLN A 210 -28.36 5.20 -5.85
C GLN A 210 -28.84 5.14 -4.40
N LYS A 211 -30.15 4.97 -4.17
CA LYS A 211 -30.71 4.89 -2.82
C LYS A 211 -30.21 3.67 -2.05
N PHE A 212 -30.01 2.54 -2.73
CA PHE A 212 -29.40 1.36 -2.14
C PHE A 212 -27.99 1.67 -1.62
N LEU A 213 -27.13 2.30 -2.43
CA LEU A 213 -25.77 2.67 -2.03
C LEU A 213 -25.76 3.70 -0.91
N VAL A 214 -26.66 4.70 -0.93
CA VAL A 214 -26.83 5.63 0.21
C VAL A 214 -27.13 4.85 1.49
N THR A 215 -28.08 3.91 1.46
CA THR A 215 -28.42 3.07 2.62
C THR A 215 -27.22 2.27 3.09
N MET A 216 -26.46 1.63 2.18
CA MET A 216 -25.30 0.82 2.53
C MET A 216 -24.19 1.66 3.18
N ILE A 217 -23.77 2.75 2.53
CA ILE A 217 -22.66 3.59 3.02
C ILE A 217 -23.05 4.32 4.31
N MET A 218 -24.30 4.81 4.43
CA MET A 218 -24.75 5.47 5.66
C MET A 218 -24.91 4.52 6.84
N THR A 219 -25.36 3.28 6.61
CA THR A 219 -25.42 2.25 7.67
C THR A 219 -24.02 1.88 8.14
N TYR A 220 -23.08 1.72 7.21
CA TYR A 220 -21.67 1.51 7.55
C TYR A 220 -21.10 2.66 8.37
N THR A 221 -21.34 3.90 7.95
CA THR A 221 -20.91 5.12 8.66
C THR A 221 -21.47 5.18 10.07
N ASP A 222 -22.79 4.93 10.25
CA ASP A 222 -23.45 4.94 11.56
C ASP A 222 -22.86 3.91 12.53
N THR A 223 -22.55 2.72 12.01
CA THR A 223 -21.97 1.64 12.84
C THR A 223 -20.58 2.02 13.34
N VAL A 224 -19.74 2.62 12.50
CA VAL A 224 -18.40 3.07 12.90
C VAL A 224 -18.49 4.30 13.79
N ALA A 225 -19.46 5.19 13.56
CA ALA A 225 -19.73 6.36 14.40
C ALA A 225 -20.53 6.03 15.67
N GLU A 226 -20.73 4.76 16.00
CA GLU A 226 -21.42 4.29 17.21
C GLU A 226 -22.83 4.93 17.40
N GLY A 227 -23.56 5.11 16.29
CA GLY A 227 -24.89 5.70 16.29
C GLY A 227 -24.93 7.25 16.38
N ASN A 228 -23.76 7.91 16.28
CA ASN A 228 -23.63 9.36 16.45
C ASN A 228 -23.71 10.15 15.13
N ILE A 229 -24.36 9.62 14.10
CA ILE A 229 -24.63 10.39 12.87
C ILE A 229 -25.79 11.38 13.05
N PRO A 230 -25.89 12.43 12.20
CA PRO A 230 -27.00 13.37 12.21
C PRO A 230 -28.39 12.68 12.17
N LYS A 231 -29.35 13.16 12.96
CA LYS A 231 -30.69 12.56 13.04
C LYS A 231 -31.38 12.48 11.67
N ALA A 232 -31.15 13.45 10.80
CA ALA A 232 -31.72 13.49 9.46
C ALA A 232 -31.26 12.31 8.58
N TRP A 233 -30.09 11.73 8.84
CA TRP A 233 -29.55 10.60 8.07
C TRP A 233 -30.01 9.24 8.58
N LYS A 234 -30.60 9.18 9.79
CA LYS A 234 -31.08 7.91 10.37
C LYS A 234 -32.19 7.24 9.56
N ILE A 235 -32.88 8.00 8.70
CA ILE A 235 -33.87 7.46 7.76
C ILE A 235 -33.29 6.54 6.69
N PHE A 236 -31.98 6.66 6.42
CA PHE A 236 -31.30 5.84 5.41
C PHE A 236 -30.75 4.52 5.97
N LEU A 237 -30.86 4.27 7.28
CA LEU A 237 -30.20 3.14 7.90
C LEU A 237 -30.94 1.82 7.66
N SER A 238 -30.19 0.78 7.41
CA SER A 238 -30.68 -0.60 7.40
C SER A 238 -30.64 -1.21 8.80
N GLY A 239 -31.61 -2.06 9.10
CA GLY A 239 -31.60 -2.91 10.31
C GLY A 239 -30.61 -4.07 10.26
N LYS A 240 -30.02 -4.37 9.08
CA LYS A 240 -29.07 -5.46 8.87
C LYS A 240 -27.61 -4.96 8.83
N GLN A 241 -27.19 -4.32 9.90
CA GLN A 241 -25.89 -3.64 9.98
C GLN A 241 -24.72 -4.55 9.60
N ASN A 242 -24.68 -5.79 10.10
CA ASN A 242 -23.56 -6.70 9.87
C ASN A 242 -23.39 -7.05 8.40
N ASP A 243 -24.49 -7.40 7.71
CA ASP A 243 -24.43 -7.75 6.28
C ASP A 243 -24.06 -6.54 5.42
N VAL A 244 -24.49 -5.34 5.82
CA VAL A 244 -24.13 -4.08 5.17
C VAL A 244 -22.65 -3.75 5.34
N ILE A 245 -22.09 -3.93 6.53
CA ILE A 245 -20.66 -3.70 6.76
C ILE A 245 -19.82 -4.64 5.88
N VAL A 246 -20.17 -5.92 5.84
CA VAL A 246 -19.53 -6.90 4.96
C VAL A 246 -19.55 -6.44 3.51
N PHE A 247 -20.71 -6.02 3.04
CA PHE A 247 -20.87 -5.55 1.67
C PHE A 247 -20.02 -4.32 1.35
N VAL A 248 -20.04 -3.30 2.21
CA VAL A 248 -19.28 -2.05 1.99
C VAL A 248 -17.76 -2.32 2.05
N LYS A 249 -17.29 -3.11 3.00
CA LYS A 249 -15.87 -3.49 3.09
C LYS A 249 -15.41 -4.28 1.86
N ASN A 250 -16.24 -5.18 1.35
CA ASN A 250 -15.94 -5.90 0.12
C ASN A 250 -15.83 -4.96 -1.09
N LEU A 251 -16.69 -3.92 -1.17
CA LEU A 251 -16.59 -2.90 -2.22
C LEU A 251 -15.28 -2.09 -2.12
N MET A 252 -14.86 -1.72 -0.92
CA MET A 252 -13.64 -0.95 -0.66
C MET A 252 -12.36 -1.73 -0.97
N ASN A 253 -12.35 -3.03 -0.63
CA ASN A 253 -11.14 -3.86 -0.66
C ASN A 253 -10.93 -4.57 -2.01
N ASN A 254 -11.95 -4.66 -2.86
CA ASN A 254 -11.84 -5.33 -4.16
C ASN A 254 -11.32 -4.35 -5.23
N GLU A 255 -10.24 -4.74 -5.91
CA GLU A 255 -9.57 -3.91 -6.93
C GLU A 255 -10.51 -3.47 -8.08
N GLU A 256 -11.52 -4.30 -8.44
CA GLU A 256 -12.46 -3.95 -9.50
C GLU A 256 -13.49 -2.90 -9.07
N THR A 257 -13.84 -2.85 -7.77
CA THR A 257 -14.89 -1.96 -7.25
C THR A 257 -14.39 -0.76 -6.48
N LYS A 258 -13.11 -0.72 -6.12
CA LYS A 258 -12.51 0.36 -5.35
C LYS A 258 -12.74 1.74 -5.97
N ALA A 259 -12.38 1.89 -7.26
CA ALA A 259 -12.58 3.16 -7.97
C ALA A 259 -14.07 3.54 -8.10
N PHE A 260 -14.96 2.56 -8.24
CA PHE A 260 -16.41 2.79 -8.22
C PHE A 260 -16.85 3.29 -6.85
N TYR A 261 -16.33 2.71 -5.76
CA TYR A 261 -16.62 3.16 -4.40
C TYR A 261 -16.18 4.61 -4.18
N ASP A 262 -14.98 5.00 -4.59
CA ASP A 262 -14.45 6.36 -4.43
C ASP A 262 -15.35 7.41 -5.10
N ILE A 263 -15.76 7.14 -6.34
CA ILE A 263 -16.67 8.04 -7.08
C ILE A 263 -18.04 8.10 -6.39
N THR A 264 -18.55 6.96 -5.96
CA THR A 264 -19.89 6.86 -5.38
C THR A 264 -19.94 7.52 -4.00
N SER A 265 -18.98 7.26 -3.12
CA SER A 265 -18.90 7.87 -1.80
C SER A 265 -18.76 9.39 -1.90
N SER A 266 -17.93 9.89 -2.83
CA SER A 266 -17.79 11.33 -3.08
C SER A 266 -19.11 11.99 -3.55
N ASN A 267 -19.87 11.31 -4.43
CA ASN A 267 -21.16 11.82 -4.89
C ASN A 267 -22.21 11.82 -3.76
N ILE A 268 -22.26 10.76 -2.95
CA ILE A 268 -23.14 10.67 -1.79
C ILE A 268 -22.77 11.74 -0.76
N ALA A 269 -21.49 11.97 -0.50
CA ALA A 269 -21.04 13.02 0.41
C ALA A 269 -21.53 14.42 -0.04
N LYS A 270 -21.50 14.71 -1.34
CA LYS A 270 -22.02 15.97 -1.89
C LYS A 270 -23.54 16.05 -1.79
N GLU A 271 -24.26 14.98 -2.13
CA GLU A 271 -25.73 14.91 -2.07
C GLU A 271 -26.27 15.11 -0.65
N LEU A 272 -25.57 14.54 0.34
CA LEU A 272 -25.91 14.66 1.76
C LEU A 272 -25.33 15.91 2.43
N GLU A 273 -24.64 16.76 1.68
CA GLU A 273 -23.91 17.94 2.21
C GLU A 273 -23.05 17.57 3.43
N LEU A 274 -22.28 16.46 3.30
CA LEU A 274 -21.48 15.89 4.40
C LEU A 274 -20.58 16.95 5.05
N GLU A 275 -19.96 17.82 4.27
CA GLU A 275 -19.08 18.89 4.75
C GLU A 275 -19.75 19.79 5.79
N LYS A 276 -21.06 20.08 5.61
CA LYS A 276 -21.82 20.90 6.56
C LYS A 276 -22.23 20.15 7.82
N HIS A 277 -22.38 18.85 7.72
CA HIS A 277 -22.92 18.00 8.79
C HIS A 277 -21.86 17.22 9.56
N ILE A 278 -20.65 17.09 9.03
CA ILE A 278 -19.57 16.30 9.63
C ILE A 278 -19.22 16.79 11.04
N ILE A 279 -19.35 18.09 11.31
CA ILE A 279 -19.10 18.70 12.62
C ILE A 279 -20.04 18.16 13.72
N GLN A 280 -21.18 17.54 13.35
CA GLN A 280 -22.10 16.93 14.29
C GLN A 280 -21.68 15.51 14.70
N ILE A 281 -20.69 14.92 14.02
CA ILE A 281 -20.16 13.60 14.34
C ILE A 281 -18.92 13.81 15.22
N PRO A 282 -18.86 13.19 16.42
CA PRO A 282 -17.69 13.31 17.26
C PRO A 282 -16.40 12.87 16.53
N LEU A 283 -15.34 13.63 16.68
CA LEU A 283 -14.07 13.36 15.99
C LEU A 283 -13.48 12.01 16.39
N ASP A 284 -13.69 11.59 17.65
CA ASP A 284 -13.28 10.28 18.17
C ASP A 284 -13.88 9.12 17.36
N ASN A 285 -15.09 9.29 16.82
CA ASN A 285 -15.73 8.29 15.97
C ASN A 285 -15.24 8.38 14.51
N ILE A 286 -14.97 9.60 14.02
CA ILE A 286 -14.48 9.82 12.66
C ILE A 286 -13.09 9.19 12.45
N VAL A 287 -12.20 9.29 13.45
CA VAL A 287 -10.81 8.84 13.33
C VAL A 287 -10.68 7.33 13.05
N ALA A 288 -11.68 6.55 13.42
CA ALA A 288 -11.75 5.11 13.14
C ALA A 288 -12.43 4.78 11.81
N SER A 289 -13.10 5.75 11.15
CA SER A 289 -13.88 5.53 9.92
C SER A 289 -13.08 5.83 8.65
N ASP A 290 -13.32 5.04 7.61
CA ASP A 290 -12.80 5.22 6.27
C ASP A 290 -13.92 5.28 5.20
N ALA A 291 -15.16 5.59 5.63
CA ALA A 291 -16.32 5.62 4.74
C ALA A 291 -16.26 6.75 3.70
N PHE A 292 -15.70 7.89 4.06
CA PHE A 292 -15.61 9.08 3.20
C PHE A 292 -14.23 9.72 3.28
N GLU A 293 -13.77 10.20 2.15
CA GLU A 293 -12.55 11.02 2.03
C GLU A 293 -12.59 12.25 2.95
N ASP A 294 -13.78 12.82 3.15
CA ASP A 294 -14.02 14.00 3.98
C ASP A 294 -13.66 13.78 5.46
N PHE A 295 -13.62 12.54 5.91
CA PHE A 295 -13.18 12.21 7.27
C PHE A 295 -11.67 12.47 7.43
N ASP A 296 -10.86 12.04 6.47
CA ASP A 296 -9.43 12.37 6.48
C ASP A 296 -9.19 13.87 6.37
N LYS A 297 -9.93 14.59 5.51
CA LYS A 297 -9.86 16.05 5.41
C LYS A 297 -10.19 16.73 6.75
N ASN A 298 -11.17 16.23 7.48
CA ASN A 298 -11.56 16.78 8.79
C ASN A 298 -10.49 16.51 9.86
N ILE A 299 -9.95 15.29 9.93
CA ILE A 299 -8.84 14.92 10.81
C ILE A 299 -7.62 15.79 10.53
N ILE A 300 -7.24 15.93 9.26
CA ILE A 300 -6.13 16.77 8.82
C ILE A 300 -6.33 18.23 9.24
N SER A 301 -7.53 18.77 9.02
CA SER A 301 -7.87 20.14 9.42
C SER A 301 -7.76 20.33 10.94
N TRP A 302 -8.20 19.34 11.72
CA TRP A 302 -8.06 19.37 13.18
C TRP A 302 -6.58 19.34 13.60
N ILE A 303 -5.77 18.46 13.01
CA ILE A 303 -4.33 18.39 13.30
C ILE A 303 -3.68 19.74 13.00
N ILE A 304 -3.96 20.32 11.82
CA ILE A 304 -3.45 21.62 11.42
C ILE A 304 -3.79 22.68 12.47
N ALA A 305 -5.06 22.80 12.85
CA ALA A 305 -5.48 23.75 13.87
C ALA A 305 -4.76 23.55 15.21
N LYS A 306 -4.55 22.31 15.65
CA LYS A 306 -3.83 22.01 16.89
C LYS A 306 -2.35 22.37 16.81
N LEU A 307 -1.72 22.17 15.65
CA LEU A 307 -0.34 22.60 15.42
C LEU A 307 -0.22 24.12 15.41
N GLU A 308 -1.16 24.84 14.78
CA GLU A 308 -1.20 26.29 14.77
C GLU A 308 -1.37 26.89 16.18
N ASP A 309 -2.27 26.31 16.98
CA ASP A 309 -2.56 26.76 18.35
C ASP A 309 -1.48 26.34 19.37
N GLY A 310 -0.52 25.51 18.96
CA GLY A 310 0.50 24.93 19.86
C GLY A 310 -0.04 23.89 20.85
N MET A 311 -1.24 23.37 20.61
CA MET A 311 -1.91 22.35 21.43
C MET A 311 -1.45 20.91 21.07
N LEU A 312 -0.15 20.65 21.24
CA LEU A 312 0.50 19.45 20.73
C LEU A 312 0.19 18.16 21.50
N ASP A 313 -0.38 18.26 22.69
CA ASP A 313 -0.70 17.11 23.58
C ASP A 313 -2.16 16.65 23.44
N GLU A 314 -2.94 17.28 22.59
CA GLU A 314 -4.34 16.91 22.34
C GLU A 314 -4.44 15.54 21.65
N LYS A 315 -5.58 14.86 21.87
CA LYS A 315 -5.83 13.50 21.40
C LYS A 315 -7.20 13.38 20.77
N ILE A 316 -7.33 12.43 19.83
CA ILE A 316 -8.60 11.97 19.29
C ILE A 316 -8.68 10.46 19.49
N GLY A 317 -9.77 9.97 20.07
CA GLY A 317 -9.97 8.54 20.33
C GLY A 317 -8.84 7.94 21.21
N GLY A 318 -8.27 8.77 22.11
CA GLY A 318 -7.12 8.38 22.94
C GLY A 318 -5.76 8.43 22.23
N MET A 319 -5.70 8.62 20.92
CA MET A 319 -4.48 8.67 20.12
C MET A 319 -3.89 10.08 20.06
N THR A 320 -2.59 10.19 20.21
CA THR A 320 -1.81 11.42 19.98
C THR A 320 -1.73 11.76 18.49
N ILE A 321 -1.38 13.01 18.15
CA ILE A 321 -1.20 13.45 16.76
C ILE A 321 -0.25 12.53 15.97
N PRO A 322 0.95 12.15 16.46
CA PRO A 322 1.81 11.19 15.75
C PRO A 322 1.15 9.83 15.53
N GLU A 323 0.47 9.29 16.54
CA GLU A 323 -0.20 7.99 16.43
C GLU A 323 -1.34 8.03 15.40
N ILE A 324 -2.08 9.15 15.32
CA ILE A 324 -3.10 9.34 14.28
C ILE A 324 -2.45 9.36 12.90
N CYS A 325 -1.38 10.15 12.71
CA CYS A 325 -0.67 10.24 11.44
C CYS A 325 -0.12 8.86 11.00
N GLU A 326 0.46 8.10 11.91
CA GLU A 326 0.98 6.75 11.61
C GLU A 326 -0.16 5.75 11.32
N ASN A 327 -1.26 5.80 12.09
CA ASN A 327 -2.39 4.90 11.88
C ASN A 327 -3.09 5.14 10.55
N ARG A 328 -3.41 6.40 10.22
CA ARG A 328 -4.14 6.73 8.98
C ARG A 328 -3.37 6.42 7.70
N ARG A 329 -2.06 6.20 7.79
CA ARG A 329 -1.19 5.76 6.70
C ARG A 329 -1.16 4.25 6.51
N LYS A 330 -1.73 3.46 7.44
CA LYS A 330 -1.78 2.01 7.31
C LYS A 330 -2.70 1.62 6.16
N SER A 331 -2.28 0.64 5.38
CA SER A 331 -2.99 0.13 4.20
C SER A 331 -4.39 -0.46 4.47
N CYS A 332 -4.74 -0.69 5.75
CA CYS A 332 -6.10 -1.08 6.13
C CYS A 332 -7.14 0.04 6.01
N TYR A 333 -6.71 1.31 5.90
CA TYR A 333 -7.61 2.42 5.63
C TYR A 333 -7.74 2.67 4.13
N HIS A 334 -8.97 2.84 3.68
CA HIS A 334 -9.26 2.95 2.25
C HIS A 334 -8.52 4.10 1.55
N TYR A 335 -8.43 5.27 2.19
CA TYR A 335 -7.79 6.46 1.64
C TYR A 335 -6.32 6.65 2.07
N ALA A 336 -5.69 5.64 2.69
CA ALA A 336 -4.33 5.76 3.22
C ALA A 336 -3.31 6.24 2.20
N LEU A 337 -3.31 5.69 0.98
CA LEU A 337 -2.37 6.07 -0.08
C LEU A 337 -2.58 7.51 -0.56
N GLN A 338 -3.83 7.98 -0.59
CA GLN A 338 -4.17 9.32 -1.05
C GLN A 338 -3.63 10.39 -0.11
N PHE A 339 -3.68 10.14 1.21
CA PHE A 339 -3.27 11.11 2.23
C PHE A 339 -1.90 10.81 2.85
N ASP A 340 -1.16 9.80 2.35
CA ASP A 340 0.12 9.39 2.92
C ASP A 340 1.10 10.55 3.08
N MET A 341 1.32 11.34 2.02
CA MET A 341 2.24 12.48 2.05
C MET A 341 1.76 13.60 3.00
N THR A 342 0.45 13.80 3.09
CA THR A 342 -0.13 14.81 4.00
C THR A 342 0.09 14.42 5.46
N TYR A 343 -0.20 13.17 5.83
CA TYR A 343 0.04 12.70 7.19
C TYR A 343 1.54 12.64 7.54
N GLN A 344 2.41 12.30 6.58
CA GLN A 344 3.86 12.38 6.79
C GLN A 344 4.33 13.82 7.02
N MET A 345 3.83 14.77 6.22
CA MET A 345 4.15 16.19 6.40
C MET A 345 3.75 16.66 7.80
N LEU A 346 2.52 16.39 8.23
CA LEU A 346 2.01 16.77 9.55
C LEU A 346 2.80 16.12 10.69
N TYR A 347 3.14 14.84 10.56
CA TYR A 347 4.00 14.13 11.51
C TYR A 347 5.34 14.82 11.70
N ASN A 348 6.02 15.14 10.59
CA ASN A 348 7.34 15.79 10.63
C ASN A 348 7.24 17.23 11.17
N GLY A 349 6.20 17.97 10.79
CA GLY A 349 5.91 19.31 11.34
C GLY A 349 5.68 19.26 12.86
N TYR A 350 4.84 18.33 13.32
CA TYR A 350 4.62 18.09 14.74
C TYR A 350 5.94 17.83 15.50
N LYS A 351 6.80 16.96 14.96
CA LYS A 351 8.09 16.62 15.59
C LYS A 351 8.97 17.85 15.76
N ILE A 352 9.07 18.70 14.76
CA ILE A 352 9.85 19.95 14.85
C ILE A 352 9.27 20.88 15.92
N LEU A 353 7.94 21.10 15.87
CA LEU A 353 7.27 22.02 16.81
C LEU A 353 7.35 21.55 18.27
N LYS A 354 7.40 20.23 18.48
CA LYS A 354 7.48 19.62 19.84
C LYS A 354 8.90 19.57 20.37
N GLU A 355 9.84 19.08 19.56
CA GLU A 355 11.19 18.72 20.03
C GLU A 355 12.14 19.93 20.08
N VAL A 356 12.03 20.88 19.13
CA VAL A 356 12.93 22.04 19.12
C VAL A 356 12.82 22.90 20.39
N PRO A 357 11.61 23.27 20.89
CA PRO A 357 11.49 24.03 22.14
C PRO A 357 11.94 23.28 23.38
N ALA A 358 11.84 21.95 23.38
CA ALA A 358 12.22 21.08 24.50
C ALA A 358 13.74 20.84 24.56
N HIS A 359 14.46 21.10 23.43
CA HIS A 359 15.86 20.78 23.32
C HIS A 359 16.74 21.75 24.14
N GLN A 360 17.74 21.17 24.85
CA GLN A 360 18.74 21.92 25.61
C GLN A 360 20.13 21.75 24.98
N TYR A 361 20.78 22.86 24.71
CA TYR A 361 22.12 22.89 24.15
C TYR A 361 23.16 22.39 25.15
N GLN A 362 24.04 21.50 24.71
CA GLN A 362 25.09 20.93 25.56
C GLN A 362 26.28 21.88 25.77
N PRO A 363 26.97 21.83 26.93
CA PRO A 363 27.97 22.83 27.28
C PRO A 363 29.35 22.64 26.62
N THR A 364 29.75 21.40 26.30
CA THR A 364 31.06 21.10 25.73
C THR A 364 31.00 20.67 24.29
N LEU A 365 32.09 20.82 23.51
CA LEU A 365 32.15 20.43 22.10
C LEU A 365 31.83 18.94 21.91
N GLU A 366 32.43 18.07 22.72
CA GLU A 366 32.25 16.63 22.62
C GLU A 366 30.80 16.22 22.92
N GLU A 367 30.16 16.86 23.89
CA GLU A 367 28.75 16.63 24.21
C GLU A 367 27.83 17.14 23.11
N VAL A 368 28.13 18.28 22.50
CA VAL A 368 27.36 18.78 21.35
C VAL A 368 27.46 17.84 20.14
N ILE A 369 28.66 17.36 19.81
CA ILE A 369 28.87 16.39 18.73
C ILE A 369 28.10 15.09 19.00
N ARG A 370 28.21 14.56 20.25
CA ARG A 370 27.48 13.36 20.64
C ARG A 370 25.98 13.55 20.56
N ASP A 371 25.46 14.65 21.10
CA ASP A 371 24.03 14.94 21.06
C ASP A 371 23.52 15.10 19.62
N TYR A 372 24.31 15.79 18.77
CA TYR A 372 23.97 15.91 17.34
C TYR A 372 23.94 14.53 16.66
N THR A 373 24.94 13.72 16.85
CA THR A 373 25.09 12.42 16.17
C THR A 373 24.14 11.34 16.70
N GLU A 374 23.66 11.45 17.93
CA GLU A 374 22.73 10.50 18.54
C GLU A 374 21.28 10.96 18.46
N ASN A 375 20.98 12.25 18.60
CA ASN A 375 19.64 12.78 18.79
C ASN A 375 19.24 13.85 17.77
N THR A 376 19.92 15.03 17.80
CA THR A 376 19.39 16.25 17.16
C THR A 376 19.52 16.27 15.66
N TYR A 377 20.30 15.39 15.02
CA TYR A 377 20.27 15.20 13.56
C TYR A 377 18.86 14.88 13.06
N GLN A 378 17.99 14.31 13.90
CA GLN A 378 16.60 14.01 13.55
C GLN A 378 15.80 15.27 13.23
N ILE A 379 16.13 16.42 13.85
CA ILE A 379 15.46 17.69 13.54
C ILE A 379 15.73 18.09 12.08
N ASP A 380 16.96 17.89 11.61
CA ASP A 380 17.32 18.11 10.21
C ASP A 380 16.59 17.12 9.29
N THR A 381 16.45 15.87 9.70
CA THR A 381 15.68 14.84 8.97
C THR A 381 14.20 15.22 8.87
N TRP A 382 13.58 15.63 9.98
CA TRP A 382 12.16 16.02 9.97
C TRP A 382 11.92 17.24 9.09
N TYR A 383 12.82 18.22 9.12
CA TYR A 383 12.72 19.41 8.26
C TYR A 383 12.83 19.04 6.77
N ARG A 384 13.82 18.21 6.40
CA ARG A 384 13.95 17.73 5.03
C ARG A 384 12.71 16.95 4.57
N LYS A 385 12.22 16.02 5.40
CA LYS A 385 11.02 15.22 5.09
C LYS A 385 9.74 16.04 5.07
N PHE A 386 9.63 17.04 5.92
CA PHE A 386 8.50 17.97 5.90
C PHE A 386 8.39 18.63 4.52
N TYR A 387 9.46 19.23 4.02
CA TYR A 387 9.46 19.87 2.71
C TYR A 387 9.36 18.88 1.55
N TYR A 388 9.98 17.73 1.66
CA TYR A 388 9.82 16.64 0.68
C TYR A 388 8.36 16.24 0.47
N CYS A 389 7.58 16.16 1.55
CA CYS A 389 6.14 15.88 1.50
C CYS A 389 5.35 17.11 1.05
N LEU A 390 5.67 18.31 1.56
CA LEU A 390 4.99 19.55 1.21
C LEU A 390 5.03 19.82 -0.31
N ASP A 391 6.17 19.61 -0.95
CA ASP A 391 6.35 19.82 -2.39
C ASP A 391 5.46 18.87 -3.23
N ARG A 392 4.98 17.76 -2.64
CA ARG A 392 4.07 16.80 -3.27
C ARG A 392 2.61 17.03 -2.93
N VAL A 393 2.32 17.47 -1.73
CA VAL A 393 0.96 17.83 -1.28
C VAL A 393 0.49 19.11 -1.95
N GLY A 394 1.39 20.07 -2.16
CA GLY A 394 1.08 21.40 -2.66
C GLY A 394 0.67 22.36 -1.55
N MET A 395 0.57 23.64 -1.92
CA MET A 395 0.31 24.74 -0.99
C MET A 395 -1.18 25.06 -0.95
N SER A 396 -1.76 25.08 0.24
CA SER A 396 -3.08 25.64 0.55
C SER A 396 -2.93 26.64 1.70
N GLU A 397 -3.93 27.49 1.94
CA GLU A 397 -3.87 28.51 3.00
C GLU A 397 -3.54 27.91 4.39
N ASN A 398 -4.15 26.80 4.74
CA ASN A 398 -3.91 26.13 6.01
C ASN A 398 -2.50 25.50 6.08
N VAL A 399 -2.02 24.94 4.97
CA VAL A 399 -0.67 24.37 4.88
C VAL A 399 0.40 25.45 4.94
N GLU A 400 0.14 26.65 4.39
CA GLU A 400 1.05 27.78 4.43
C GLU A 400 1.36 28.22 5.86
N LYS A 401 0.35 28.29 6.74
CA LYS A 401 0.56 28.63 8.15
C LYS A 401 1.44 27.62 8.88
N ILE A 402 1.22 26.33 8.66
CA ILE A 402 2.08 25.27 9.24
C ILE A 402 3.50 25.40 8.70
N ARG A 403 3.64 25.64 7.40
CA ARG A 403 4.95 25.86 6.77
C ARG A 403 5.71 27.01 7.44
N ASP A 404 5.03 28.14 7.69
CA ASP A 404 5.63 29.31 8.33
C ASP A 404 6.07 29.02 9.77
N LEU A 405 5.25 28.28 10.54
CA LEU A 405 5.60 27.87 11.89
C LEU A 405 6.82 26.94 11.91
N VAL A 406 6.84 25.94 11.04
CA VAL A 406 7.94 24.99 10.90
C VAL A 406 9.22 25.69 10.46
N GLU A 407 9.13 26.57 9.46
CA GLU A 407 10.26 27.36 8.95
C GLU A 407 10.86 28.23 10.04
N ASN A 408 10.02 29.00 10.75
CA ASN A 408 10.49 29.82 11.87
C ASN A 408 11.11 28.99 13.00
N MET A 409 10.50 27.85 13.36
CA MET A 409 11.01 27.00 14.42
C MET A 409 12.35 26.39 14.04
N TYR A 410 12.47 25.85 12.82
CA TYR A 410 13.72 25.26 12.36
C TYR A 410 14.81 26.32 12.13
N THR A 411 14.51 27.37 11.35
CA THR A 411 15.53 28.33 10.90
C THR A 411 16.01 29.23 12.04
N ASN A 412 15.09 29.82 12.82
CA ASN A 412 15.43 30.81 13.82
C ASN A 412 15.71 30.18 15.20
N LYS A 413 14.87 29.25 15.66
CA LYS A 413 15.02 28.68 17.02
C LYS A 413 16.04 27.55 17.09
N TYR A 414 16.10 26.69 16.07
CA TYR A 414 17.07 25.60 16.04
C TYR A 414 18.35 26.02 15.30
N LEU A 415 18.31 26.15 13.99
CA LEU A 415 19.50 26.29 13.14
C LEU A 415 20.33 27.52 13.52
N GLY A 416 19.70 28.71 13.65
CA GLY A 416 20.40 29.96 13.98
C GLY A 416 20.99 29.95 15.38
N SER A 417 20.20 29.57 16.41
CA SER A 417 20.68 29.50 17.79
C SER A 417 21.73 28.42 17.98
N TYR A 418 21.56 27.26 17.32
CA TYR A 418 22.48 26.13 17.44
C TYR A 418 23.83 26.44 16.79
N ALA A 419 23.83 27.05 15.59
CA ALA A 419 25.07 27.41 14.90
C ALA A 419 25.89 28.42 15.70
N TYR A 420 25.24 29.40 16.33
CA TYR A 420 25.92 30.37 17.15
C TYR A 420 26.57 29.74 18.39
N LYS A 421 25.84 28.94 19.15
CA LYS A 421 26.35 28.21 20.34
C LYS A 421 27.43 27.19 19.98
N TRP A 422 27.26 26.51 18.85
CA TRP A 422 28.29 25.62 18.31
C TRP A 422 29.62 26.32 18.07
N ASN A 423 29.58 27.49 17.40
CA ASN A 423 30.78 28.25 17.13
C ASN A 423 31.42 28.87 18.42
N GLN A 424 30.60 29.11 19.46
CA GLN A 424 31.13 29.44 20.79
C GLN A 424 31.89 28.26 21.44
N SER A 425 31.43 27.03 21.24
CA SER A 425 32.08 25.82 21.74
C SER A 425 33.27 25.43 20.84
N LEU A 426 33.25 25.70 19.56
CA LEU A 426 34.28 25.44 18.56
C LEU A 426 35.21 26.68 18.42
N THR A 427 35.87 27.11 19.48
CA THR A 427 36.80 28.23 19.43
C THR A 427 37.97 27.93 18.48
N PRO A 428 38.69 28.96 17.98
CA PRO A 428 39.91 28.73 17.18
C PRO A 428 40.92 27.80 17.79
N ASP A 429 41.21 27.92 19.10
CA ASP A 429 42.14 27.04 19.79
C ASP A 429 41.61 25.60 19.90
N ILE A 430 40.37 25.41 20.22
CA ILE A 430 39.74 24.07 20.30
C ILE A 430 39.72 23.44 18.91
N TYR A 431 39.41 24.18 17.86
CA TYR A 431 39.44 23.66 16.47
C TYR A 431 40.88 23.29 16.08
N GLN A 432 41.87 24.16 16.34
CA GLN A 432 43.30 23.88 16.05
C GLN A 432 43.79 22.61 16.75
N ASN A 433 43.41 22.37 17.98
CA ASN A 433 43.90 21.28 18.82
C ASN A 433 42.88 20.11 18.96
N TYR A 434 41.88 20.03 18.09
CA TYR A 434 40.89 18.96 18.13
C TYR A 434 41.54 17.59 17.99
N THR A 435 41.31 16.70 18.95
CA THR A 435 41.92 15.35 19.01
C THR A 435 41.00 14.23 18.50
N GLY A 436 39.73 14.55 18.19
CA GLY A 436 38.81 13.59 17.57
C GLY A 436 39.17 13.27 16.10
N THR A 437 38.31 12.57 15.41
CA THR A 437 38.53 12.24 13.99
C THR A 437 38.27 13.44 13.11
N ARG A 438 39.27 13.81 12.32
CA ARG A 438 39.20 14.88 11.34
C ARG A 438 39.01 14.33 9.92
N GLN A 439 38.52 15.14 9.03
CA GLN A 439 38.29 14.76 7.63
C GLN A 439 39.60 14.43 6.89
N GLU A 440 40.69 15.15 7.19
CA GLU A 440 42.02 14.89 6.64
C GLU A 440 42.61 13.54 7.09
N ASP A 441 42.09 12.94 8.16
CA ASP A 441 42.46 11.60 8.61
C ASP A 441 41.70 10.48 7.92
N PHE A 442 40.74 10.78 7.04
CA PHE A 442 39.79 9.79 6.49
C PHE A 442 40.48 8.57 5.89
N TYR A 443 41.46 8.80 5.00
CA TYR A 443 42.15 7.70 4.32
C TYR A 443 42.89 6.80 5.34
N SER A 444 43.62 7.41 6.24
CA SER A 444 44.46 6.68 7.23
C SER A 444 43.60 5.95 8.28
N ARG A 445 42.50 6.55 8.74
CA ARG A 445 41.65 5.99 9.81
C ARG A 445 40.57 5.02 9.32
N PHE A 446 40.06 5.20 8.10
CA PHE A 446 38.94 4.38 7.61
C PHE A 446 39.32 3.51 6.42
N VAL A 447 39.98 4.05 5.38
CA VAL A 447 40.25 3.27 4.16
C VAL A 447 41.36 2.24 4.41
N THR A 448 42.48 2.67 4.95
CA THR A 448 43.65 1.78 5.17
C THR A 448 43.32 0.61 6.10
N PRO A 449 42.72 0.80 7.28
CA PRO A 449 42.34 -0.32 8.16
C PRO A 449 41.34 -1.25 7.49
N PHE A 450 40.31 -0.70 6.83
CA PHE A 450 39.25 -1.46 6.20
C PHE A 450 39.74 -2.30 5.02
N LEU A 451 40.76 -1.81 4.29
CA LEU A 451 41.42 -2.56 3.26
C LEU A 451 42.23 -3.74 3.85
N ARG A 452 42.92 -3.51 4.96
CA ARG A 452 43.71 -4.56 5.66
C ARG A 452 42.83 -5.67 6.24
N GLU A 453 41.68 -5.33 6.78
CA GLU A 453 40.69 -6.29 7.26
C GLU A 453 40.23 -7.25 6.15
N GLY A 454 40.30 -6.85 4.88
CA GLY A 454 39.91 -7.64 3.70
C GLY A 454 40.93 -8.71 3.29
N GLY A 455 42.15 -8.71 3.85
CA GLY A 455 43.18 -9.64 3.48
C GLY A 455 43.74 -9.41 2.05
N ARG A 456 44.26 -10.45 1.39
CA ARG A 456 44.89 -10.34 0.07
C ARG A 456 43.94 -9.98 -1.07
N GLU A 457 42.66 -10.26 -0.95
CA GLU A 457 41.63 -9.99 -1.96
C GLU A 457 40.69 -8.86 -1.56
N GLY A 458 41.07 -8.12 -0.50
CA GLY A 458 40.25 -7.03 0.02
C GLY A 458 40.18 -5.88 -0.97
N ARG A 459 38.95 -5.50 -1.33
CA ARG A 459 38.62 -4.30 -2.09
C ARG A 459 37.78 -3.37 -1.22
N VAL A 460 38.06 -2.08 -1.25
CA VAL A 460 37.27 -1.04 -0.63
C VAL A 460 36.69 -0.12 -1.70
N ILE A 461 35.39 0.01 -1.70
CA ILE A 461 34.68 1.00 -2.51
C ILE A 461 34.35 2.19 -1.63
N VAL A 462 34.83 3.36 -1.98
CA VAL A 462 34.51 4.62 -1.31
C VAL A 462 33.54 5.39 -2.18
N ILE A 463 32.33 5.62 -1.68
CA ILE A 463 31.31 6.45 -2.34
C ILE A 463 31.33 7.80 -1.64
N ILE A 464 31.68 8.85 -2.38
CA ILE A 464 31.67 10.21 -1.91
C ILE A 464 30.47 10.90 -2.58
N SER A 465 29.44 11.19 -1.79
CA SER A 465 28.28 11.96 -2.26
C SER A 465 28.48 13.41 -1.82
N ASP A 466 28.64 14.28 -2.80
CA ASP A 466 28.88 15.72 -2.61
C ASP A 466 27.72 16.34 -1.82
N ALA A 467 28.05 17.05 -0.76
CA ALA A 467 27.11 17.67 0.16
C ALA A 467 26.17 16.67 0.93
N PHE A 468 26.56 15.41 1.08
CA PHE A 468 25.74 14.39 1.76
C PHE A 468 25.75 14.57 3.29
N ARG A 469 24.72 15.20 3.82
CA ARG A 469 24.63 15.51 5.25
C ARG A 469 24.57 14.26 6.15
N TYR A 470 24.99 14.43 7.39
CA TYR A 470 24.99 13.38 8.42
C TYR A 470 23.60 12.71 8.58
N GLU A 471 22.53 13.50 8.57
CA GLU A 471 21.16 13.00 8.71
C GLU A 471 20.72 12.11 7.52
N CYS A 472 21.16 12.44 6.31
CA CYS A 472 20.92 11.61 5.11
C CYS A 472 21.63 10.25 5.23
N ALA A 473 22.87 10.27 5.73
CA ALA A 473 23.62 9.04 5.98
C ALA A 473 23.02 8.18 7.09
N LYS A 474 22.39 8.79 8.10
CA LYS A 474 21.63 8.08 9.13
C LYS A 474 20.38 7.42 8.59
N GLU A 475 19.71 8.04 7.63
CA GLU A 475 18.59 7.42 6.93
C GLU A 475 19.07 6.26 6.05
N LEU A 476 20.16 6.44 5.29
CA LEU A 476 20.77 5.37 4.51
C LEU A 476 21.21 4.19 5.41
N GLN A 477 21.80 4.46 6.58
CA GLN A 477 22.13 3.44 7.56
C GLN A 477 20.90 2.62 7.92
N ARG A 478 19.81 3.27 8.32
CA ARG A 478 18.55 2.58 8.70
C ARG A 478 18.02 1.72 7.56
N ASN A 479 18.06 2.24 6.32
CA ASN A 479 17.62 1.48 5.15
C ASN A 479 18.48 0.26 4.86
N LEU A 480 19.80 0.34 5.11
CA LEU A 480 20.73 -0.78 4.97
C LEU A 480 20.61 -1.79 6.10
N ASP A 481 20.33 -1.35 7.32
CA ASP A 481 20.12 -2.24 8.48
C ASP A 481 18.85 -3.11 8.34
N LEU A 482 17.91 -2.72 7.47
CA LEU A 482 16.77 -3.56 7.11
C LEU A 482 17.14 -4.70 6.14
N ASP A 483 18.35 -4.67 5.55
CA ASP A 483 18.87 -5.73 4.70
C ASP A 483 19.77 -6.65 5.54
N GLU A 484 19.32 -7.88 5.83
CA GLU A 484 20.05 -8.88 6.61
C GLU A 484 21.46 -9.20 6.06
N LYS A 485 21.74 -8.81 4.82
CA LYS A 485 23.04 -8.99 4.18
C LYS A 485 23.95 -7.79 4.32
N CYS A 486 23.51 -6.75 4.99
CA CYS A 486 24.27 -5.55 5.25
C CYS A 486 24.51 -5.39 6.76
N ASP A 487 25.74 -5.04 7.12
CA ASP A 487 26.13 -4.54 8.46
C ASP A 487 26.63 -3.11 8.28
N ALA A 488 25.86 -2.14 8.72
CA ALA A 488 26.12 -0.72 8.50
C ALA A 488 26.44 0.00 9.84
N LYS A 489 27.68 0.50 9.95
CA LYS A 489 28.14 1.21 11.16
C LYS A 489 28.43 2.66 10.85
N MET A 490 27.74 3.56 11.58
CA MET A 490 27.90 5.00 11.44
C MET A 490 29.06 5.51 12.32
N ASN A 491 29.89 6.31 11.71
CA ASN A 491 30.91 7.14 12.34
C ASN A 491 30.76 8.57 11.83
N HIS A 492 31.50 9.50 12.42
CA HIS A 492 31.57 10.88 11.96
C HIS A 492 33.01 11.40 12.00
N MET A 493 33.24 12.48 11.28
CA MET A 493 34.48 13.25 11.33
C MET A 493 34.16 14.74 11.29
N LEU A 494 35.06 15.55 11.85
CA LEU A 494 34.96 16.99 11.81
C LEU A 494 35.57 17.48 10.47
N SER A 495 34.79 18.24 9.73
CA SER A 495 35.20 18.80 8.43
C SER A 495 36.40 19.73 8.54
N VAL A 496 37.18 19.79 7.46
CA VAL A 496 38.10 20.87 7.19
C VAL A 496 37.36 22.19 7.00
N LEU A 497 38.04 23.30 7.17
CA LEU A 497 37.52 24.64 6.89
C LEU A 497 38.39 25.38 5.86
N PRO A 498 37.75 26.00 4.84
CA PRO A 498 36.31 26.04 4.59
C PRO A 498 35.76 24.64 4.27
N SER A 499 34.53 24.37 4.69
CA SER A 499 33.81 23.13 4.39
C SER A 499 33.23 23.19 2.96
N GLU A 500 34.14 23.00 2.01
CA GLU A 500 33.89 23.28 0.58
C GLU A 500 34.53 22.20 -0.29
N THR A 501 33.91 21.93 -1.44
CA THR A 501 34.22 20.81 -2.34
C THR A 501 35.70 20.60 -2.61
N THR A 502 36.45 21.67 -2.98
CA THR A 502 37.85 21.54 -3.37
C THR A 502 38.73 21.02 -2.23
N LEU A 503 38.59 21.60 -1.02
CA LEU A 503 39.36 21.22 0.15
C LEU A 503 38.83 19.90 0.77
N GLY A 504 37.53 19.74 0.83
CA GLY A 504 36.89 18.53 1.36
C GLY A 504 37.27 17.28 0.55
N MET A 505 37.18 17.36 -0.78
CA MET A 505 37.56 16.26 -1.67
C MET A 505 39.05 15.92 -1.56
N ALA A 506 39.93 16.94 -1.47
CA ALA A 506 41.36 16.76 -1.27
C ALA A 506 41.66 16.03 0.05
N SER A 507 40.98 16.43 1.13
CA SER A 507 41.13 15.84 2.47
C SER A 507 40.73 14.37 2.57
N LEU A 508 39.85 13.88 1.68
CA LEU A 508 39.45 12.46 1.61
C LEU A 508 40.47 11.57 0.86
N LEU A 509 41.42 12.18 0.16
CA LEU A 509 42.46 11.44 -0.55
C LEU A 509 43.63 11.07 0.36
N PRO A 510 44.40 10.03 0.02
CA PRO A 510 45.66 9.75 0.72
C PRO A 510 46.68 10.89 0.56
N HIS A 511 47.23 11.39 1.64
CA HIS A 511 48.20 12.48 1.66
C HIS A 511 49.06 12.47 2.92
N ARG A 512 50.18 13.17 2.85
CA ARG A 512 51.05 13.54 3.96
C ARG A 512 50.87 15.00 4.33
N GLU A 513 50.66 15.84 3.32
CA GLU A 513 50.52 17.27 3.45
C GLU A 513 49.48 17.81 2.45
N ILE A 514 48.68 18.74 2.93
CA ILE A 514 47.74 19.53 2.11
C ILE A 514 48.17 20.98 2.21
N VAL A 515 48.38 21.63 1.10
CA VAL A 515 48.74 23.06 1.04
C VAL A 515 47.65 23.82 0.28
N VAL A 516 47.09 24.81 0.95
CA VAL A 516 46.09 25.74 0.40
C VAL A 516 46.83 26.98 -0.11
N GLN A 517 46.58 27.31 -1.37
CA GLN A 517 47.14 28.48 -2.03
C GLN A 517 46.08 29.57 -2.20
N SER A 518 46.52 30.74 -2.74
CA SER A 518 45.55 31.84 -3.00
C SER A 518 44.42 31.40 -3.92
N GLY A 519 43.19 31.86 -3.62
CA GLY A 519 41.99 31.48 -4.39
C GLY A 519 41.44 30.07 -4.08
N LEU A 520 41.93 29.43 -2.98
CA LEU A 520 41.54 28.07 -2.59
C LEU A 520 42.02 27.00 -3.56
N ASP A 521 43.12 27.27 -4.31
CA ASP A 521 43.82 26.18 -5.03
C ASP A 521 44.48 25.25 -4.01
N VAL A 522 44.23 23.94 -4.16
CA VAL A 522 44.72 22.92 -3.22
C VAL A 522 45.81 22.07 -3.88
N VAL A 523 46.87 21.86 -3.14
CA VAL A 523 47.99 20.99 -3.53
C VAL A 523 48.15 19.87 -2.50
N VAL A 524 48.20 18.64 -2.94
CA VAL A 524 48.33 17.41 -2.14
C VAL A 524 49.62 16.74 -2.49
N ASP A 525 50.58 16.64 -1.57
CA ASP A 525 51.89 16.04 -1.78
C ASP A 525 52.52 16.51 -3.11
N ASP A 526 52.63 17.82 -3.33
CA ASP A 526 53.17 18.51 -4.53
C ASP A 526 52.35 18.34 -5.82
N MET A 527 51.20 17.69 -5.76
CA MET A 527 50.30 17.53 -6.90
C MET A 527 49.07 18.46 -6.78
N LYS A 528 48.72 19.16 -7.87
CA LYS A 528 47.52 19.96 -7.91
C LYS A 528 46.28 19.05 -7.72
N CYS A 529 45.43 19.39 -6.77
CA CYS A 529 44.13 18.76 -6.55
C CYS A 529 43.02 19.74 -6.89
N GLY A 530 42.59 19.73 -8.14
CA GLY A 530 41.45 20.53 -8.59
C GLY A 530 40.12 19.74 -8.54
N ASN A 531 39.07 20.34 -9.15
CA ASN A 531 37.77 19.67 -9.28
C ASN A 531 37.79 18.54 -10.33
N SER A 532 38.89 18.35 -11.01
CA SER A 532 39.10 17.33 -12.05
C SER A 532 39.21 15.94 -11.41
N MET A 533 38.40 14.98 -11.87
CA MET A 533 38.54 13.58 -11.50
C MET A 533 39.92 13.02 -11.88
N ALA A 534 40.52 13.53 -12.94
CA ALA A 534 41.87 13.13 -13.38
C ALA A 534 42.94 13.48 -12.35
N ASP A 535 42.86 14.65 -11.70
CA ASP A 535 43.81 15.04 -10.66
C ASP A 535 43.62 14.18 -9.40
N ARG A 536 42.39 13.95 -8.98
CA ARG A 536 42.07 13.08 -7.84
C ARG A 536 42.54 11.64 -8.09
N ARG A 537 42.35 11.10 -9.30
CA ARG A 537 42.84 9.78 -9.71
C ARG A 537 44.37 9.69 -9.62
N LYS A 538 45.11 10.69 -10.10
CA LYS A 538 46.58 10.72 -10.03
C LYS A 538 47.07 10.68 -8.58
N ILE A 539 46.48 11.48 -7.70
CA ILE A 539 46.82 11.51 -6.28
C ILE A 539 46.58 10.14 -5.64
N LEU A 540 45.38 9.56 -5.89
CA LEU A 540 45.02 8.26 -5.36
C LEU A 540 45.96 7.16 -5.83
N GLN A 541 46.31 7.13 -7.14
CA GLN A 541 47.20 6.14 -7.75
C GLN A 541 48.66 6.33 -7.33
N ASN A 542 49.07 7.54 -6.97
CA ASN A 542 50.41 7.78 -6.41
C ASN A 542 50.59 7.02 -5.08
N SER A 543 49.58 6.94 -4.29
CA SER A 543 49.58 6.24 -3.00
C SER A 543 49.23 4.75 -3.14
N VAL A 544 48.27 4.40 -4.02
CA VAL A 544 47.76 3.03 -4.23
C VAL A 544 47.75 2.72 -5.72
N LYS A 545 48.74 1.93 -6.17
CA LYS A 545 48.91 1.60 -7.61
C LYS A 545 47.69 0.97 -8.25
N ARG A 546 46.92 0.14 -7.48
CA ARG A 546 45.72 -0.56 -7.93
C ARG A 546 44.47 0.20 -7.47
N ALA A 547 44.39 1.50 -7.76
CA ALA A 547 43.26 2.33 -7.44
C ALA A 547 42.71 3.04 -8.69
N ASP A 548 41.42 3.46 -8.60
CA ASP A 548 40.78 4.25 -9.65
C ASP A 548 39.68 5.13 -9.12
N CYS A 549 39.21 6.09 -9.93
CA CYS A 549 38.11 7.00 -9.65
C CYS A 549 37.08 6.97 -10.77
N TYR A 550 35.82 6.94 -10.42
CA TYR A 550 34.73 6.92 -11.40
C TYR A 550 33.62 7.90 -10.97
N ASP A 551 32.93 8.38 -11.99
CA ASP A 551 31.65 9.07 -11.80
C ASP A 551 30.57 8.06 -11.44
N PHE A 552 29.67 8.46 -10.55
CA PHE A 552 28.59 7.61 -10.05
C PHE A 552 27.66 7.14 -11.18
N ASP A 553 27.29 8.03 -12.08
CA ASP A 553 26.36 7.73 -13.17
C ASP A 553 26.98 6.76 -14.20
N ILE A 554 28.29 6.81 -14.40
CA ILE A 554 29.00 5.84 -15.25
C ILE A 554 28.82 4.43 -14.67
N ILE A 555 29.12 4.24 -13.39
CA ILE A 555 28.98 2.92 -12.75
C ILE A 555 27.52 2.49 -12.63
N LYS A 556 26.63 3.43 -12.29
CA LYS A 556 25.20 3.19 -12.16
C LYS A 556 24.57 2.65 -13.45
N ASN A 557 24.97 3.18 -14.60
CA ASN A 557 24.40 2.84 -15.89
C ASN A 557 25.14 1.68 -16.60
N ALA A 558 26.37 1.34 -16.18
CA ALA A 558 27.19 0.29 -16.80
C ALA A 558 26.55 -1.12 -16.62
N LYS A 559 26.74 -1.98 -17.63
CA LYS A 559 26.36 -3.39 -17.58
C LYS A 559 27.35 -4.20 -16.74
N GLN A 560 26.96 -5.43 -16.36
CA GLN A 560 27.77 -6.28 -15.49
C GLN A 560 29.21 -6.53 -16.04
N ALA A 561 29.35 -6.76 -17.35
CA ALA A 561 30.64 -6.99 -17.96
C ALA A 561 31.57 -5.76 -17.87
N GLU A 562 30.99 -4.57 -18.14
CA GLU A 562 31.69 -3.28 -18.07
C GLU A 562 32.12 -2.98 -16.62
N VAL A 563 31.21 -3.16 -15.63
CA VAL A 563 31.55 -2.98 -14.21
C VAL A 563 32.67 -3.93 -13.79
N ARG A 564 32.67 -5.19 -14.27
CA ARG A 564 33.74 -6.15 -13.99
C ARG A 564 35.09 -5.69 -14.57
N GLU A 565 35.12 -5.22 -15.80
CA GLU A 565 36.31 -4.68 -16.45
C GLU A 565 36.84 -3.45 -15.71
N MET A 566 35.95 -2.49 -15.39
CA MET A 566 36.34 -1.25 -14.70
C MET A 566 36.94 -1.51 -13.32
N LEU A 567 36.40 -2.48 -12.57
CA LEU A 567 36.82 -2.77 -11.20
C LEU A 567 37.82 -3.94 -11.10
N GLN A 568 38.20 -4.57 -12.23
CA GLN A 568 39.17 -5.64 -12.23
C GLN A 568 40.52 -5.15 -11.68
N ASP A 569 41.12 -5.95 -10.81
CA ASP A 569 42.46 -5.69 -10.21
C ASP A 569 42.58 -4.38 -9.44
N LYS A 570 41.47 -3.79 -8.97
CA LYS A 570 41.46 -2.59 -8.14
C LYS A 570 41.26 -2.97 -6.65
N ASP A 571 42.13 -2.39 -5.81
CA ASP A 571 42.09 -2.54 -4.36
C ASP A 571 41.24 -1.43 -3.74
N VAL A 572 41.32 -0.21 -4.28
CA VAL A 572 40.57 0.96 -3.82
C VAL A 572 39.91 1.64 -4.99
N VAL A 573 38.62 1.87 -4.88
CA VAL A 573 37.82 2.55 -5.92
C VAL A 573 37.05 3.68 -5.28
N TYR A 574 37.23 4.90 -5.78
CA TYR A 574 36.44 6.08 -5.39
C TYR A 574 35.35 6.31 -6.43
N ILE A 575 34.12 6.53 -5.96
CA ILE A 575 32.95 6.81 -6.79
C ILE A 575 32.35 8.13 -6.32
N TYR A 576 32.27 9.11 -7.20
CA TYR A 576 31.82 10.46 -6.89
C TYR A 576 30.39 10.68 -7.39
N GLN A 577 29.50 11.10 -6.50
CA GLN A 577 28.09 11.47 -6.78
C GLN A 577 27.90 12.94 -6.46
N ASN A 578 27.39 13.72 -7.42
CA ASN A 578 27.29 15.21 -7.29
C ASN A 578 25.86 15.75 -7.28
N GLN A 579 24.85 14.92 -7.29
CA GLN A 579 23.47 15.36 -7.56
C GLN A 579 22.87 16.30 -6.50
N ILE A 580 23.33 16.25 -5.23
CA ILE A 580 22.79 17.13 -4.18
C ILE A 580 23.33 18.53 -4.38
N ASP A 581 24.66 18.65 -4.51
CA ASP A 581 25.33 19.94 -4.66
C ASP A 581 24.95 20.63 -5.97
N ASP A 582 24.94 19.91 -7.09
CA ASP A 582 24.56 20.43 -8.42
C ASP A 582 23.13 21.02 -8.42
N ARG A 583 22.17 20.37 -7.76
CA ARG A 583 20.81 20.93 -7.63
C ARG A 583 20.74 22.08 -6.64
N GLY A 584 21.51 22.02 -5.55
CA GLY A 584 21.52 23.04 -4.51
C GLY A 584 22.14 24.36 -4.97
N GLU A 585 23.26 24.34 -5.70
CA GLU A 585 23.96 25.53 -6.17
C GLU A 585 23.21 26.29 -7.26
N SER A 586 22.37 25.61 -8.02
CA SER A 586 21.63 26.21 -9.12
C SER A 586 20.38 26.94 -8.60
N LYS A 587 20.29 28.24 -8.81
CA LYS A 587 19.10 29.05 -8.45
C LYS A 587 17.78 28.50 -9.01
N LYS A 588 17.82 27.71 -10.09
CA LYS A 588 16.61 27.15 -10.73
C LYS A 588 16.12 25.89 -10.02
N SER A 589 17.03 25.13 -9.40
CA SER A 589 16.76 23.82 -8.80
C SER A 589 17.05 23.77 -7.30
N GLU A 590 17.48 24.87 -6.64
CA GLU A 590 17.77 24.86 -5.19
C GLU A 590 16.57 24.39 -4.33
N ASN A 591 15.35 24.55 -4.82
CA ASN A 591 14.14 24.06 -4.17
C ASN A 591 13.98 22.52 -4.21
N GLU A 592 14.70 21.85 -5.10
CA GLU A 592 14.68 20.39 -5.27
C GLU A 592 15.77 19.69 -4.47
N VAL A 593 16.56 20.40 -3.69
CA VAL A 593 17.69 19.84 -2.95
C VAL A 593 17.28 18.68 -2.02
N PHE A 594 16.10 18.74 -1.41
CA PHE A 594 15.60 17.68 -0.55
C PHE A 594 15.11 16.45 -1.33
N ASN A 595 14.63 16.64 -2.57
CA ASN A 595 14.40 15.55 -3.50
C ASN A 595 15.73 14.88 -3.88
N ALA A 596 16.76 15.69 -4.18
CA ALA A 596 18.09 15.19 -4.49
C ALA A 596 18.69 14.36 -3.34
N CYS A 597 18.48 14.78 -2.09
CA CYS A 597 18.90 14.01 -0.92
C CYS A 597 18.21 12.64 -0.87
N GLN A 598 16.91 12.57 -1.10
CA GLN A 598 16.18 11.29 -1.10
C GLN A 598 16.64 10.38 -2.26
N GLU A 599 16.77 10.94 -3.44
CA GLU A 599 17.28 10.21 -4.61
C GLU A 599 18.71 9.70 -4.38
N ALA A 600 19.60 10.52 -3.77
CA ALA A 600 20.97 10.09 -3.45
C ALA A 600 20.99 8.89 -2.49
N ILE A 601 20.17 8.92 -1.44
CA ILE A 601 20.02 7.79 -0.50
C ILE A 601 19.60 6.52 -1.25
N ASP A 602 18.56 6.60 -2.07
CA ASP A 602 18.00 5.47 -2.81
C ASP A 602 19.00 4.91 -3.85
N GLU A 603 19.71 5.80 -4.52
CA GLU A 603 20.69 5.43 -5.55
C GLU A 603 21.95 4.81 -4.96
N ILE A 604 22.44 5.31 -3.85
CA ILE A 604 23.59 4.70 -3.15
C ILE A 604 23.22 3.29 -2.69
N GLN A 605 22.06 3.08 -2.12
CA GLN A 605 21.58 1.76 -1.72
C GLN A 605 21.51 0.80 -2.93
N LYS A 606 20.96 1.24 -4.06
CA LYS A 606 20.90 0.46 -5.30
C LYS A 606 22.29 0.14 -5.83
N LEU A 607 23.23 1.10 -5.76
CA LEU A 607 24.62 0.89 -6.22
C LEU A 607 25.36 -0.14 -5.37
N ILE A 608 25.23 -0.09 -4.05
CA ILE A 608 25.80 -1.08 -3.13
C ILE A 608 25.35 -2.49 -3.52
N ARG A 609 24.02 -2.69 -3.72
CA ARG A 609 23.46 -3.97 -4.16
C ARG A 609 24.01 -4.42 -5.52
N LYS A 610 24.06 -3.49 -6.48
CA LYS A 610 24.59 -3.74 -7.82
C LYS A 610 26.05 -4.22 -7.77
N LEU A 611 26.91 -3.51 -7.05
CA LEU A 611 28.33 -3.84 -6.96
C LEU A 611 28.57 -5.14 -6.18
N THR A 612 27.79 -5.41 -5.14
CA THR A 612 27.81 -6.68 -4.42
C THR A 612 27.47 -7.84 -5.35
N GLY A 613 26.41 -7.71 -6.15
CA GLY A 613 25.96 -8.74 -7.09
C GLY A 613 26.88 -8.92 -8.31
N TYR A 614 27.38 -7.82 -8.87
CA TYR A 614 28.12 -7.86 -10.15
C TYR A 614 29.60 -8.25 -9.99
N VAL A 615 30.27 -7.71 -8.96
CA VAL A 615 31.72 -7.83 -8.77
C VAL A 615 32.11 -8.38 -7.41
N SER A 616 31.14 -8.82 -6.63
CA SER A 616 31.36 -9.33 -5.26
C SER A 616 32.11 -8.32 -4.36
N ALA A 617 31.83 -7.03 -4.55
CA ALA A 617 32.29 -6.02 -3.62
C ALA A 617 31.57 -6.18 -2.29
N THR A 618 32.30 -6.25 -1.19
CA THR A 618 31.73 -6.51 0.12
C THR A 618 32.03 -5.43 1.15
N ARG A 619 32.86 -4.44 0.82
CA ARG A 619 33.29 -3.38 1.72
C ARG A 619 33.09 -2.02 1.06
N PHE A 620 32.24 -1.23 1.69
CA PHE A 620 31.90 0.11 1.24
C PHE A 620 32.10 1.11 2.37
N LEU A 621 32.63 2.27 2.02
CA LEU A 621 32.65 3.47 2.86
C LEU A 621 31.86 4.54 2.13
N ILE A 622 30.85 5.09 2.78
CA ILE A 622 30.06 6.19 2.23
C ILE A 622 30.32 7.42 3.09
N THR A 623 30.67 8.52 2.43
CA THR A 623 31.01 9.78 3.08
C THR A 623 30.66 10.98 2.22
N ALA A 624 30.93 12.17 2.71
CA ALA A 624 30.77 13.45 2.02
C ALA A 624 32.07 14.29 2.13
N ASP A 625 32.24 15.21 1.23
CA ASP A 625 33.29 16.23 1.27
C ASP A 625 32.90 17.41 2.19
N HIS A 626 31.61 17.78 2.24
CA HIS A 626 31.02 18.74 3.17
C HIS A 626 29.54 18.46 3.38
N GLY A 627 28.90 19.18 4.27
CA GLY A 627 27.45 19.29 4.34
C GLY A 627 27.00 20.70 3.90
N PHE A 628 25.74 21.02 4.14
CA PHE A 628 25.16 22.30 3.70
C PHE A 628 24.09 22.81 4.67
N ILE A 629 23.82 24.12 4.55
CA ILE A 629 22.64 24.78 5.11
C ILE A 629 21.66 25.05 3.97
N TYR A 630 20.40 24.76 4.21
CA TYR A 630 19.33 25.15 3.31
C TYR A 630 18.17 25.75 4.09
N LYS A 631 17.72 26.93 3.66
CA LYS A 631 16.55 27.65 4.17
C LYS A 631 15.54 27.79 3.04
N ARG A 632 14.27 27.51 3.28
CA ARG A 632 13.24 27.62 2.22
C ARG A 632 12.86 29.07 1.92
N ASP A 633 12.83 29.90 2.93
CA ASP A 633 12.51 31.31 2.77
C ASP A 633 13.69 32.10 2.20
N ARG A 634 13.38 33.11 1.37
CA ARG A 634 14.39 33.97 0.79
C ARG A 634 15.09 34.76 1.87
N LEU A 635 16.43 34.78 1.80
CA LEU A 635 17.26 35.56 2.68
C LEU A 635 16.99 37.05 2.50
N GLN A 636 16.88 37.73 3.63
CA GLN A 636 16.69 39.17 3.72
C GLN A 636 18.05 39.88 3.81
N GLU A 637 18.06 41.23 3.67
CA GLU A 637 19.31 42.01 3.77
C GLU A 637 19.97 41.93 5.15
N TYR A 638 19.21 41.72 6.21
CA TYR A 638 19.74 41.55 7.56
C TYR A 638 20.40 40.16 7.80
N ASP A 639 20.14 39.18 6.93
CA ASP A 639 20.83 37.89 6.94
C ASP A 639 22.21 37.96 6.25
N LYS A 640 22.64 39.14 5.79
CA LYS A 640 23.84 39.33 5.01
C LYS A 640 24.86 40.19 5.75
N ILE A 641 26.02 39.64 6.02
CA ILE A 641 27.15 40.32 6.65
C ILE A 641 27.89 41.13 5.59
N SER A 642 27.93 42.48 5.77
CA SER A 642 28.67 43.37 4.91
C SER A 642 30.09 43.57 5.46
N MET A 643 31.10 43.57 4.59
CA MET A 643 32.50 43.65 4.97
C MET A 643 33.31 44.60 4.08
N ASP A 644 34.36 45.21 4.66
CA ASP A 644 35.43 45.84 3.89
C ASP A 644 36.32 44.73 3.28
N LYS A 645 36.54 44.81 1.96
CA LYS A 645 37.26 43.77 1.20
C LYS A 645 38.76 44.05 1.12
N ALA A 646 39.27 45.05 1.79
CA ALA A 646 40.71 45.29 1.86
C ALA A 646 41.41 44.14 2.59
N GLN A 647 42.44 43.54 1.94
CA GLN A 647 43.26 42.40 2.47
C GLN A 647 42.59 40.99 2.48
N ILE A 648 41.49 40.81 1.74
CA ILE A 648 40.83 39.51 1.61
C ILE A 648 41.26 38.85 0.28
N SER A 649 41.79 37.62 0.32
CA SER A 649 42.26 36.87 -0.84
C SER A 649 41.08 36.22 -1.60
N LEU A 650 40.04 35.78 -0.88
CA LEU A 650 38.85 35.16 -1.46
C LEU A 650 37.61 35.46 -0.60
N VAL A 651 36.50 35.74 -1.25
CA VAL A 651 35.20 35.97 -0.60
C VAL A 651 34.16 34.97 -1.17
N ASN A 652 33.62 34.13 -0.33
CA ASN A 652 32.47 33.28 -0.63
C ASN A 652 31.32 33.61 0.32
N LYS A 653 30.15 33.05 0.09
CA LYS A 653 28.95 33.31 0.92
C LYS A 653 29.10 32.83 2.38
N ARG A 654 29.85 31.77 2.60
CA ARG A 654 30.02 31.15 3.94
C ARG A 654 31.44 31.26 4.49
N TYR A 655 32.39 31.74 3.72
CA TYR A 655 33.76 31.88 4.19
C TYR A 655 34.55 33.00 3.47
N LEU A 656 35.65 33.42 4.12
CA LEU A 656 36.69 34.31 3.59
C LEU A 656 38.04 33.65 3.78
N LEU A 657 38.95 33.91 2.87
CA LEU A 657 40.37 33.62 3.03
C LEU A 657 41.17 34.89 3.10
N SER A 658 42.03 35.02 4.13
CA SER A 658 42.91 36.16 4.33
C SER A 658 44.24 35.72 4.95
N LEU A 659 45.31 36.57 4.82
CA LEU A 659 46.61 36.32 5.46
C LEU A 659 46.60 36.70 6.94
N GLU A 660 45.66 37.52 7.37
CA GLU A 660 45.48 37.92 8.77
C GLU A 660 44.04 37.68 9.24
N PRO A 661 43.82 37.44 10.56
CA PRO A 661 42.47 37.21 11.08
C PRO A 661 41.58 38.46 10.91
N VAL A 662 40.37 38.24 10.43
CA VAL A 662 39.36 39.31 10.25
C VAL A 662 38.67 39.57 11.59
N LYS A 663 38.64 40.83 12.00
CA LYS A 663 38.00 41.30 13.23
C LYS A 663 36.56 41.74 12.95
N ASN A 664 35.60 40.89 13.30
CA ASN A 664 34.17 41.19 13.23
C ASN A 664 33.42 40.31 14.22
N GLU A 665 32.49 40.86 14.98
CA GLU A 665 31.74 40.15 16.03
C GLU A 665 30.83 39.03 15.49
N ALA A 666 30.36 39.17 14.24
CA ALA A 666 29.53 38.13 13.57
C ALA A 666 30.37 37.02 12.92
N LEU A 667 31.69 37.12 12.93
CA LEU A 667 32.60 36.19 12.25
C LEU A 667 33.63 35.60 13.20
N VAL A 668 34.11 34.43 12.85
CA VAL A 668 35.20 33.77 13.57
C VAL A 668 36.31 33.36 12.61
N SER A 669 37.55 33.81 12.91
CA SER A 669 38.73 33.46 12.10
C SER A 669 39.50 32.32 12.73
N ARG A 670 39.90 31.34 11.93
CA ARG A 670 40.67 30.16 12.33
C ARG A 670 41.91 30.04 11.43
N ALA A 671 43.10 29.81 12.05
CA ALA A 671 44.30 29.59 11.28
C ALA A 671 44.24 28.22 10.57
N MET A 672 44.66 28.13 9.31
CA MET A 672 44.70 26.87 8.56
C MET A 672 45.96 26.01 8.84
N THR A 673 46.76 26.43 9.82
CA THR A 673 47.97 25.68 10.24
C THR A 673 47.70 24.27 10.80
N TYR A 674 46.46 23.93 11.06
CA TYR A 674 46.05 22.56 11.41
C TYR A 674 46.28 21.57 10.23
N LEU A 675 46.27 22.04 8.98
CA LEU A 675 46.61 21.23 7.80
C LEU A 675 48.11 21.09 7.57
N GLY A 676 48.94 21.79 8.34
CA GLY A 676 50.40 21.83 8.18
C GLY A 676 50.97 23.24 8.21
N LYS A 677 52.23 23.38 8.57
CA LYS A 677 52.88 24.68 8.79
C LYS A 677 53.01 25.57 7.52
N LEU A 678 52.86 24.99 6.35
CA LEU A 678 52.90 25.73 5.09
C LEU A 678 51.62 26.54 4.83
N ASN A 679 50.52 26.22 5.54
CA ASN A 679 49.27 26.90 5.38
C ASN A 679 49.21 28.18 6.23
N GLN A 680 49.42 29.32 5.57
CA GLN A 680 49.53 30.65 6.24
C GLN A 680 48.23 31.41 6.23
N PHE A 681 47.16 30.92 5.60
CA PHE A 681 45.88 31.57 5.54
C PHE A 681 45.05 31.37 6.83
N TYR A 682 44.18 32.35 7.03
CA TYR A 682 43.03 32.25 7.95
C TYR A 682 41.77 32.04 7.14
N VAL A 683 40.96 31.07 7.58
CA VAL A 683 39.60 30.91 7.13
C VAL A 683 38.68 31.62 8.14
N THR A 684 37.84 32.48 7.66
CA THR A 684 36.87 33.24 8.48
C THR A 684 35.47 32.89 8.06
N THR A 685 34.65 32.43 8.99
CA THR A 685 33.30 31.97 8.78
C THR A 685 32.31 32.74 9.66
N PRO A 686 31.02 32.85 9.26
CA PRO A 686 29.97 33.38 10.14
C PRO A 686 29.81 32.56 11.42
N MET A 687 29.56 33.23 12.53
CA MET A 687 29.21 32.60 13.80
C MET A 687 27.85 31.87 13.77
N GLY A 688 26.94 32.39 12.95
CA GLY A 688 25.60 31.83 12.75
C GLY A 688 25.41 31.26 11.34
N VAL A 689 24.18 31.33 10.90
CA VAL A 689 23.73 30.85 9.58
C VAL A 689 23.63 31.94 8.52
N ASP A 690 24.05 33.14 8.85
CA ASP A 690 24.07 34.28 7.95
C ASP A 690 25.09 34.09 6.82
N ILE A 691 24.88 34.80 5.73
CA ILE A 691 25.82 34.78 4.61
C ILE A 691 26.66 36.06 4.52
N ILE A 692 27.85 35.93 3.99
CA ILE A 692 28.71 37.05 3.65
C ILE A 692 28.27 37.59 2.30
N LYS A 693 28.19 38.93 2.15
CA LYS A 693 27.87 39.58 0.89
C LYS A 693 28.89 39.26 -0.19
N ALA A 694 28.62 38.26 -1.04
CA ALA A 694 29.46 37.80 -2.14
C ALA A 694 28.70 37.82 -3.47
N PRO A 695 29.37 37.97 -4.64
CA PRO A 695 28.73 37.78 -5.95
C PRO A 695 28.27 36.34 -6.15
N GLY A 696 27.20 36.15 -6.92
CA GLY A 696 26.70 34.83 -7.33
C GLY A 696 25.21 34.63 -7.11
N GLY A 697 24.63 33.69 -7.86
CA GLY A 697 23.23 33.24 -7.71
C GLY A 697 23.08 32.20 -6.63
N GLY A 698 21.82 31.81 -6.27
CA GLY A 698 21.52 30.84 -5.21
C GLY A 698 21.91 31.36 -3.82
N GLN A 699 21.00 31.55 -2.92
CA GLN A 699 21.34 32.11 -1.60
C GLN A 699 20.80 31.24 -0.47
N ASN A 700 19.85 30.38 -0.78
CA ASN A 700 19.14 29.53 0.16
C ASN A 700 19.92 28.26 0.49
N TYR A 701 20.60 27.71 -0.52
CA TYR A 701 21.55 26.62 -0.37
C TYR A 701 22.97 27.19 -0.28
N VAL A 702 23.66 26.90 0.81
CA VAL A 702 25.04 27.39 1.04
C VAL A 702 25.85 26.37 1.83
N HIS A 703 27.15 26.33 1.55
CA HIS A 703 28.17 25.55 2.23
C HIS A 703 29.50 26.32 2.35
N GLY A 704 30.45 25.78 3.04
CA GLY A 704 31.76 26.40 3.24
C GLY A 704 31.99 27.01 4.64
N GLY A 705 30.90 27.06 5.45
CA GLY A 705 30.92 27.62 6.79
C GLY A 705 31.24 26.61 7.88
N SER A 706 30.97 27.03 9.12
CA SER A 706 31.28 26.24 10.31
C SER A 706 30.05 25.84 11.14
N SER A 707 28.88 25.68 10.54
CA SER A 707 27.72 25.10 11.25
C SER A 707 27.87 23.58 11.46
N LEU A 708 27.13 23.01 12.40
CA LEU A 708 27.08 21.56 12.60
C LEU A 708 26.72 20.81 11.31
N GLN A 709 25.72 21.29 10.57
CA GLN A 709 25.25 20.71 9.33
C GLN A 709 26.30 20.74 8.20
N GLU A 710 27.22 21.72 8.22
CA GLU A 710 28.33 21.83 7.26
C GLU A 710 29.53 20.99 7.69
N MET A 711 29.76 20.81 9.02
CA MET A 711 31.00 20.29 9.56
C MET A 711 30.96 18.86 10.07
N ILE A 712 29.81 18.34 10.45
CA ILE A 712 29.72 16.93 10.91
C ILE A 712 29.53 16.02 9.70
N ILE A 713 30.64 15.48 9.22
CA ILE A 713 30.71 14.65 8.01
C ILE A 713 30.46 13.19 8.38
N PRO A 714 29.52 12.50 7.68
CA PRO A 714 29.27 11.09 7.93
C PRO A 714 30.41 10.20 7.43
N VAL A 715 30.66 9.09 8.09
CA VAL A 715 31.41 7.94 7.58
C VAL A 715 30.60 6.68 7.87
N LEU A 716 29.90 6.18 6.87
CA LEU A 716 29.14 4.96 6.96
C LEU A 716 29.97 3.78 6.43
N LYS A 717 30.39 2.89 7.34
CA LYS A 717 31.11 1.65 7.02
C LYS A 717 30.08 0.55 6.79
N VAL A 718 30.04 -0.01 5.58
CA VAL A 718 29.09 -1.06 5.19
C VAL A 718 29.85 -2.33 4.76
N ILE A 719 29.46 -3.45 5.34
CA ILE A 719 29.90 -4.79 4.94
C ILE A 719 28.70 -5.53 4.38
N THR A 720 28.85 -6.06 3.16
CA THR A 720 27.81 -6.90 2.54
C THR A 720 28.25 -8.35 2.48
N TYR A 721 27.28 -9.27 2.63
CA TYR A 721 27.54 -10.70 2.62
C TYR A 721 27.03 -11.34 1.33
N LYS A 722 27.83 -12.30 0.77
CA LYS A 722 27.46 -13.07 -0.41
C LYS A 722 26.42 -14.14 -0.07
N GLY A 723 25.44 -14.34 -0.92
CA GLY A 723 24.52 -15.45 -0.85
C GLY A 723 23.45 -15.32 -1.94
N LYS A 724 22.90 -16.45 -2.44
CA LYS A 724 21.66 -16.40 -3.20
C LYS A 724 20.59 -15.77 -2.30
N GLN A 725 19.90 -14.78 -2.81
CA GLN A 725 18.70 -14.28 -2.16
C GLN A 725 17.58 -15.28 -2.44
N ASP A 726 17.34 -16.18 -1.52
CA ASP A 726 16.03 -16.80 -1.45
C ASP A 726 15.11 -15.76 -0.81
N THR A 727 14.40 -15.03 -1.65
CA THR A 727 13.39 -14.09 -1.16
C THR A 727 12.21 -14.92 -0.65
N SER A 728 11.88 -14.79 0.60
CA SER A 728 10.64 -15.29 1.20
C SER A 728 9.73 -14.12 1.54
N ALA A 729 8.45 -14.35 1.67
CA ALA A 729 7.54 -13.37 2.24
C ALA A 729 7.44 -13.58 3.76
N VAL A 730 7.29 -12.50 4.50
CA VAL A 730 7.11 -12.55 5.96
C VAL A 730 6.00 -13.51 6.35
N ASN A 731 6.16 -14.20 7.47
CA ASN A 731 5.12 -15.07 7.99
C ASN A 731 4.16 -14.27 8.89
N VAL A 732 2.87 -14.64 8.84
CA VAL A 732 1.82 -14.02 9.66
C VAL A 732 1.17 -15.12 10.48
N GLU A 733 1.18 -14.96 11.79
CA GLU A 733 0.58 -15.91 12.72
C GLU A 733 -0.53 -15.27 13.55
N LEU A 734 -1.59 -16.02 13.80
CA LEU A 734 -2.65 -15.59 14.70
C LEU A 734 -2.16 -15.70 16.15
N SER A 735 -2.20 -14.58 16.87
CA SER A 735 -1.94 -14.53 18.30
C SER A 735 -3.28 -14.51 19.05
N TYR A 736 -3.69 -15.62 19.63
CA TYR A 736 -4.98 -15.69 20.32
C TYR A 736 -4.89 -16.44 21.64
N SER A 737 -5.71 -16.01 22.61
CA SER A 737 -5.84 -16.65 23.92
C SER A 737 -7.01 -17.62 24.00
N SER A 738 -7.97 -17.54 23.08
CA SER A 738 -9.17 -18.37 23.02
C SER A 738 -9.61 -18.59 21.58
N ASN A 739 -9.99 -19.83 21.26
CA ASN A 739 -10.58 -20.21 19.98
C ASN A 739 -12.12 -20.22 20.01
N ARG A 740 -12.72 -19.61 21.03
CA ARG A 740 -14.18 -19.55 21.20
C ARG A 740 -14.68 -18.13 20.94
N ILE A 741 -15.66 -18.03 20.05
CA ILE A 741 -16.33 -16.77 19.70
C ILE A 741 -17.74 -16.80 20.31
N THR A 742 -18.06 -15.81 21.11
CA THR A 742 -19.36 -15.66 21.80
C THR A 742 -20.14 -14.44 21.34
N ASP A 743 -19.56 -13.61 20.48
CA ASP A 743 -20.17 -12.40 19.93
C ASP A 743 -20.05 -12.41 18.39
N ILE A 744 -20.96 -11.74 17.71
CA ILE A 744 -20.94 -11.53 16.26
C ILE A 744 -19.68 -10.74 15.86
N MET A 745 -19.17 -9.89 16.75
CA MET A 745 -18.01 -9.05 16.55
C MET A 745 -16.82 -9.61 17.34
N VAL A 746 -15.75 -9.97 16.65
CA VAL A 746 -14.52 -10.50 17.28
C VAL A 746 -13.30 -9.73 16.83
N TYR A 747 -12.41 -9.43 17.78
CA TYR A 747 -11.10 -8.86 17.50
C TYR A 747 -10.04 -9.95 17.60
N LEU A 748 -9.22 -10.05 16.57
CA LEU A 748 -8.11 -11.00 16.53
C LEU A 748 -6.80 -10.25 16.30
N ASP A 749 -5.76 -10.69 17.00
CA ASP A 749 -4.43 -10.12 16.91
C ASP A 749 -3.56 -11.03 16.02
N PHE A 750 -2.95 -10.45 15.00
CA PHE A 750 -2.03 -11.12 14.10
C PHE A 750 -0.62 -10.59 14.33
N MET A 751 0.36 -11.47 14.32
CA MET A 751 1.77 -11.13 14.43
C MET A 751 2.45 -11.32 13.09
N GLN A 752 3.03 -10.25 12.56
CA GLN A 752 4.02 -10.37 11.51
C GLN A 752 5.34 -10.82 12.14
N MET A 753 5.79 -12.03 11.83
CA MET A 753 6.90 -12.70 12.51
C MET A 753 8.24 -12.03 12.23
N GLU A 754 8.51 -11.69 10.99
CA GLU A 754 9.73 -11.05 10.55
C GLU A 754 9.46 -9.59 10.11
N ALA A 755 10.45 -8.71 10.26
CA ALA A 755 10.40 -7.39 9.65
C ALA A 755 10.53 -7.51 8.13
N VAL A 756 9.84 -6.66 7.38
CA VAL A 756 10.06 -6.56 5.94
C VAL A 756 11.46 -6.02 5.67
N THR A 757 12.18 -6.72 4.82
CA THR A 757 13.54 -6.39 4.39
C THR A 757 13.62 -6.60 2.86
N ASP A 758 14.80 -6.43 2.30
CA ASP A 758 14.99 -6.72 0.87
C ASP A 758 14.83 -8.21 0.53
N THR A 759 15.08 -9.10 1.47
CA THR A 759 14.94 -10.55 1.34
C THR A 759 13.61 -11.07 1.86
N MET A 760 13.07 -10.43 2.87
CA MET A 760 11.76 -10.70 3.44
C MET A 760 10.72 -9.75 2.84
N LYS A 761 9.99 -10.22 1.82
CA LYS A 761 8.99 -9.40 1.12
C LYS A 761 7.73 -9.24 1.95
N PRO A 762 7.01 -8.13 1.81
CA PRO A 762 5.70 -7.98 2.43
C PRO A 762 4.76 -9.09 1.97
N ARG A 763 3.83 -9.47 2.84
CA ARG A 763 2.79 -10.45 2.53
C ARG A 763 1.42 -9.79 2.64
N LYS A 764 0.61 -9.98 1.60
CA LYS A 764 -0.77 -9.53 1.57
C LYS A 764 -1.68 -10.75 1.64
N LEU A 765 -2.42 -10.86 2.72
CA LEU A 765 -3.38 -11.94 2.94
C LEU A 765 -4.78 -11.36 3.05
N ILE A 766 -5.74 -12.20 2.76
CA ILE A 766 -7.15 -11.98 3.05
C ILE A 766 -7.57 -13.00 4.10
N ALA A 767 -8.20 -12.53 5.17
CA ALA A 767 -8.65 -13.37 6.28
C ALA A 767 -10.18 -13.36 6.36
N PHE A 768 -10.78 -14.53 6.48
CA PHE A 768 -12.23 -14.69 6.58
C PHE A 768 -12.61 -15.97 7.32
N PHE A 769 -13.79 -15.95 7.94
CA PHE A 769 -14.35 -17.15 8.56
C PHE A 769 -15.19 -17.96 7.58
N VAL A 770 -15.08 -19.28 7.66
CA VAL A 770 -15.90 -20.23 6.91
C VAL A 770 -16.54 -21.27 7.85
N ASP A 771 -17.66 -21.84 7.42
CA ASP A 771 -18.26 -23.00 8.04
C ASP A 771 -17.56 -24.32 7.61
N GLU A 772 -18.05 -25.44 8.09
CA GLU A 772 -17.53 -26.78 7.76
C GLU A 772 -17.63 -27.16 6.28
N ASN A 773 -18.50 -26.49 5.51
CA ASN A 773 -18.69 -26.69 4.08
C ASN A 773 -17.85 -25.71 3.23
N GLY A 774 -17.08 -24.81 3.86
CA GLY A 774 -16.29 -23.78 3.18
C GLY A 774 -17.08 -22.52 2.82
N THR A 775 -18.33 -22.39 3.29
CA THR A 775 -19.14 -21.19 3.04
C THR A 775 -18.64 -20.01 3.90
N ARG A 776 -18.41 -18.86 3.30
CA ARG A 776 -17.96 -17.65 4.03
C ARG A 776 -19.05 -17.11 4.95
N ILE A 777 -18.73 -17.03 6.23
CA ILE A 777 -19.58 -16.54 7.31
C ILE A 777 -19.13 -15.22 7.91
N SER A 778 -18.07 -14.61 7.40
CA SER A 778 -17.63 -13.26 7.75
C SER A 778 -17.37 -12.44 6.49
N TYR A 779 -17.07 -11.14 6.67
CA TYR A 779 -16.46 -10.35 5.61
C TYR A 779 -14.97 -10.68 5.46
N ASP A 780 -14.42 -10.24 4.36
CA ASP A 780 -13.01 -10.39 4.04
C ASP A 780 -12.20 -9.27 4.70
N VAL A 781 -11.23 -9.64 5.52
CA VAL A 781 -10.35 -8.71 6.23
C VAL A 781 -8.96 -8.75 5.61
N PRO A 782 -8.46 -7.66 5.01
CA PRO A 782 -7.10 -7.62 4.52
C PRO A 782 -6.10 -7.62 5.67
N ILE A 783 -5.14 -8.53 5.64
CA ILE A 783 -3.99 -8.58 6.56
C ILE A 783 -2.77 -8.20 5.73
N ILE A 784 -2.25 -7.00 5.96
CA ILE A 784 -1.11 -6.48 5.22
C ILE A 784 0.11 -6.43 6.13
N ALA A 785 0.97 -7.42 5.95
CA ALA A 785 2.20 -7.57 6.72
C ALA A 785 3.36 -6.91 5.94
N ASP A 786 3.51 -5.60 6.09
CA ASP A 786 4.51 -4.76 5.41
C ASP A 786 5.39 -3.97 6.37
N SER A 787 5.29 -4.24 7.68
CA SER A 787 6.05 -3.53 8.70
C SER A 787 7.55 -3.83 8.63
N THR A 788 8.35 -2.77 8.59
CA THR A 788 9.82 -2.81 8.67
C THR A 788 10.35 -2.69 10.10
N GLU A 789 9.47 -2.60 11.09
CA GLU A 789 9.85 -2.45 12.49
C GLU A 789 10.62 -3.66 13.02
N THR A 790 11.73 -3.43 13.67
CA THR A 790 12.54 -4.50 14.26
C THR A 790 11.96 -5.04 15.57
N ASP A 791 11.25 -4.18 16.35
CA ASP A 791 10.54 -4.60 17.56
C ASP A 791 9.29 -5.43 17.20
N PRO A 792 9.22 -6.72 17.58
CA PRO A 792 8.05 -7.56 17.29
C PRO A 792 6.72 -6.99 17.80
N ARG A 793 6.72 -6.28 18.92
CA ARG A 793 5.51 -5.70 19.51
C ARG A 793 4.88 -4.63 18.62
N LYS A 794 5.68 -3.95 17.80
CA LYS A 794 5.21 -2.94 16.84
C LYS A 794 4.72 -3.54 15.53
N ARG A 795 4.90 -4.86 15.33
CA ARG A 795 4.42 -5.60 14.17
C ARG A 795 3.09 -6.35 14.42
N MET A 796 2.49 -6.12 15.59
CA MET A 796 1.15 -6.64 15.91
C MET A 796 0.08 -5.87 15.14
N MET A 797 -0.82 -6.61 14.51
CA MET A 797 -1.98 -6.08 13.78
C MET A 797 -3.25 -6.58 14.48
N ARG A 798 -4.10 -5.69 14.92
CA ARG A 798 -5.38 -6.04 15.54
C ARG A 798 -6.50 -5.76 14.57
N GLU A 799 -7.19 -6.83 14.15
CA GLU A 799 -8.22 -6.77 13.15
C GLU A 799 -9.59 -7.15 13.71
N LYS A 800 -10.61 -6.47 13.21
CA LYS A 800 -12.00 -6.67 13.60
C LYS A 800 -12.71 -7.54 12.57
N PHE A 801 -13.26 -8.66 13.00
CA PHE A 801 -14.13 -9.53 12.21
C PHE A 801 -15.57 -9.38 12.63
N ILE A 802 -16.48 -9.39 11.67
CA ILE A 802 -17.91 -9.37 11.89
C ILE A 802 -18.50 -10.57 11.16
N LEU A 803 -19.16 -11.44 11.92
CA LEU A 803 -19.84 -12.61 11.37
C LEU A 803 -21.16 -12.22 10.71
N LYS A 804 -21.48 -12.85 9.59
CA LYS A 804 -22.77 -12.71 8.89
C LYS A 804 -23.91 -13.17 9.82
N SER A 805 -25.09 -12.63 9.63
CA SER A 805 -26.28 -13.08 10.37
C SER A 805 -26.58 -14.54 10.05
N GLY A 806 -26.69 -15.40 11.07
CA GLY A 806 -26.90 -16.83 10.90
C GLY A 806 -27.04 -17.59 12.21
N ASN A 807 -27.50 -18.84 12.14
CA ASN A 807 -27.58 -19.74 13.29
C ASN A 807 -26.27 -20.48 13.49
N TYR A 808 -25.49 -20.05 14.47
CA TYR A 808 -24.23 -20.69 14.86
C TYR A 808 -24.48 -21.69 15.98
N SER A 809 -24.04 -22.92 15.81
CA SER A 809 -24.25 -23.98 16.81
C SER A 809 -22.93 -24.53 17.37
N ARG A 810 -22.87 -24.80 18.66
CA ARG A 810 -21.72 -25.35 19.40
C ARG A 810 -21.16 -26.66 18.86
N GLY A 811 -21.89 -27.43 18.07
CA GLY A 811 -21.46 -28.70 17.56
C GLY A 811 -20.77 -28.67 16.20
N LYS A 812 -20.68 -27.48 15.57
CA LYS A 812 -20.09 -27.30 14.25
C LYS A 812 -18.68 -26.77 14.34
N ASN A 813 -17.86 -27.10 13.35
CA ASN A 813 -16.52 -26.57 13.21
C ASN A 813 -16.57 -25.33 12.29
N TYR A 814 -15.94 -24.28 12.74
CA TYR A 814 -15.74 -23.07 11.95
C TYR A 814 -14.24 -22.81 11.81
N TYR A 815 -13.83 -22.17 10.75
CA TYR A 815 -12.42 -21.95 10.50
C TYR A 815 -12.17 -20.50 10.10
N LEU A 816 -11.14 -19.88 10.70
CA LEU A 816 -10.54 -18.68 10.16
C LEU A 816 -9.51 -19.11 9.11
N VAL A 817 -9.68 -18.65 7.89
CA VAL A 817 -8.81 -18.92 6.76
C VAL A 817 -8.01 -17.66 6.45
N LEU A 818 -6.70 -17.80 6.33
CA LEU A 818 -5.81 -16.79 5.76
C LEU A 818 -5.39 -17.28 4.37
N ALA A 819 -5.77 -16.56 3.34
CA ALA A 819 -5.46 -16.88 1.95
C ALA A 819 -4.64 -15.77 1.31
N ASP A 820 -3.95 -16.05 0.21
CA ASP A 820 -3.22 -15.07 -0.56
C ASP A 820 -4.21 -14.09 -1.22
N MET A 821 -3.97 -12.78 -1.10
CA MET A 821 -4.88 -11.76 -1.61
C MET A 821 -5.00 -11.76 -3.15
N GLU A 822 -3.95 -12.19 -3.85
CA GLU A 822 -3.93 -12.27 -5.32
C GLU A 822 -4.43 -13.64 -5.84
N ASN A 823 -4.38 -14.67 -4.98
CA ASN A 823 -4.82 -16.02 -5.34
C ASN A 823 -5.45 -16.72 -4.12
N GLU A 824 -6.74 -16.49 -3.92
CA GLU A 824 -7.51 -17.01 -2.77
C GLU A 824 -7.56 -18.53 -2.66
N GLU A 825 -7.31 -19.27 -3.75
CA GLU A 825 -7.20 -20.73 -3.72
C GLU A 825 -5.94 -21.20 -2.96
N LYS A 826 -4.97 -20.30 -2.80
CA LYS A 826 -3.74 -20.57 -2.07
C LYS A 826 -3.92 -20.19 -0.60
N GLU A 827 -4.42 -21.13 0.20
CA GLU A 827 -4.49 -20.96 1.64
C GLU A 827 -3.07 -20.86 2.23
N HIS A 828 -2.86 -19.87 3.10
CA HIS A 828 -1.63 -19.71 3.86
C HIS A 828 -1.72 -20.46 5.19
N GLN A 829 -2.81 -20.26 5.94
CA GLN A 829 -3.08 -20.90 7.22
C GLN A 829 -4.60 -21.06 7.45
N ARG A 830 -4.96 -22.02 8.30
CA ARG A 830 -6.34 -22.28 8.71
C ARG A 830 -6.39 -22.57 10.21
N TYR A 831 -7.21 -21.81 10.95
CA TYR A 831 -7.37 -21.95 12.39
C TYR A 831 -8.79 -22.37 12.73
N ARG A 832 -8.92 -23.37 13.61
CA ARG A 832 -10.24 -23.87 14.06
C ARG A 832 -10.79 -23.00 15.18
N PHE A 833 -12.06 -22.61 15.07
CA PHE A 833 -12.83 -21.88 16.07
C PHE A 833 -14.14 -22.59 16.43
N GLU A 834 -14.61 -22.35 17.64
CA GLU A 834 -15.96 -22.69 18.10
C GLU A 834 -16.77 -21.40 18.18
N ILE A 835 -17.91 -21.35 17.49
CA ILE A 835 -18.82 -20.21 17.54
C ILE A 835 -20.04 -20.58 18.37
N ASP A 836 -20.26 -19.83 19.45
CA ASP A 836 -21.33 -20.03 20.42
C ASP A 836 -22.07 -18.71 20.65
N ILE A 837 -22.79 -18.29 19.64
CA ILE A 837 -23.58 -17.05 19.69
C ILE A 837 -25.03 -17.48 19.92
N ALA A 838 -25.63 -17.05 21.03
CA ALA A 838 -27.05 -17.25 21.30
C ALA A 838 -27.88 -16.63 20.16
N GLY A 839 -28.66 -17.45 19.47
CA GLY A 839 -29.35 -17.06 18.25
C GLY A 839 -30.08 -15.74 18.39
N THR A 840 -29.68 -14.76 17.61
CA THR A 840 -30.51 -13.60 17.32
C THR A 840 -31.61 -14.07 16.38
N LEU A 841 -32.80 -14.24 16.91
CA LEU A 841 -34.09 -14.46 16.18
C LEU A 841 -34.32 -13.37 15.14
#